data_c90b2264aa12ac80a048a6c6d1a573a0
#
_entry.id   c90b2264aa12ac80a048a6c6d1a573a0
#
_cell.length_a   1.000
_cell.length_b   1.000
_cell.length_c   1.000
_cell.angle_alpha   90.00
_cell.angle_beta   90.00
_cell.angle_gamma   90.00
#
_symmetry.space_group_name_H-M   'P 1'
#
loop_
_entity.id
_entity.type
_entity.pdbx_description
1 polymer ?
#
loop_
_entity_poly.entity_id
_entity_poly.type
_entity_poly.pdbx_seq_one_letter_code
_entity_poly.pdbx_strand_id
1 'polypeptide(L)'
;MSTPCPLPPPPVGAVKAIRSLRLWEYETFRTHDVLHVVCMATEDDLKANAEYIRLADEFIVVESGSNRNNYANVDLIVKVARRCEADAVWPGWGHASENPKLPTALAYHDIAFLGPSASSMDAVGDKICANILAQSCDVDVIPWSGSGLTVEGITIPEDTLRMATLRSVEEAEISAQKVGFPLMIKASEGGGGKGIRMVNTMDELRVGYPQVQAEVPGSPIFIQQLSTNARHLEVQVVADQHGNVVSLYGRDCSVQRRHQKIIEEGPVTVAPRETCVKLEQGAVRLAKKVGYSGVGTVEYLYNITTGEYSFLEVNPRLQVEHPVTETITGVNLPAVQLQIAMGIPLHKMPHIRKFYGQLDANGVSPIDFDTAPQNPPLGHCMAGRITAENPDEGFKPTSGAIHELHFRSLPGVTGNFSVGVSGGVHQFADSQFGHVFAHKSTREEAGVLLSQALGELGVRGEIHCNIKYLRALIEKEVFRNDAHSTAWLDGLIAAKDKPVDLSLTAHAIVMCGAVMRAHTRHFELEERVVDALTRGVPPEAWMTNLSEHKFELIYDDVKYALRVTQGSPTLFYVRVNNVAACEAEVLTLANGGLKVFLGGRARVVHAEPSKVGLKVHIDGRPCFFPDDRDPTRMTAPGTGKLLRYLVADNARAQEGTPYCEIEVMKTVMPLIATSTGIITHLLQPGASLETGDEVCAVQVEDPSSVRVSEPFVGEFTSFQARKLTGSLKLDSALVTHNLNSAGIIQILAGYDSPGTTTRFRRF
;
A
#
# COMPACT_ATOMS: atom_id res chain seq x y z
N MET A 1 0.64 38.56 2.11
CA MET A 1 1.18 37.97 3.34
C MET A 1 1.39 36.50 3.03
N SER A 2 2.65 36.09 2.97
CA SER A 2 3.00 34.66 2.79
C SER A 2 2.75 33.95 4.11
N THR A 3 1.78 33.03 4.13
CA THR A 3 1.39 32.32 5.33
C THR A 3 2.16 31.01 5.45
N PRO A 4 3.20 30.90 6.29
CA PRO A 4 3.88 29.63 6.51
C PRO A 4 2.93 28.61 7.11
N CYS A 5 2.81 27.44 6.46
CA CYS A 5 2.00 26.33 6.93
C CYS A 5 2.88 25.09 7.07
N PRO A 6 3.40 24.75 8.27
CA PRO A 6 4.19 23.55 8.45
C PRO A 6 3.31 22.30 8.34
N LEU A 7 3.78 21.38 7.52
CA LEU A 7 3.14 20.11 7.22
C LEU A 7 3.94 18.96 7.85
N PRO A 8 3.46 18.31 8.91
CA PRO A 8 3.97 17.00 9.30
C PRO A 8 3.28 15.93 8.43
N PRO A 9 4.02 15.14 7.63
CA PRO A 9 3.38 14.21 6.71
C PRO A 9 3.02 12.85 7.32
N PRO A 10 2.00 12.14 6.74
CA PRO A 10 2.27 10.98 5.92
C PRO A 10 2.63 11.45 4.51
N PRO A 11 3.69 10.90 3.87
CA PRO A 11 4.26 11.50 2.65
C PRO A 11 3.27 11.68 1.49
N VAL A 12 2.37 10.71 1.24
CA VAL A 12 1.32 10.82 0.20
C VAL A 12 0.35 11.96 0.52
N GLY A 13 0.05 12.16 1.82
CA GLY A 13 -0.85 13.22 2.28
C GLY A 13 -0.34 14.60 2.02
N ALA A 14 0.92 14.84 2.35
CA ALA A 14 1.57 16.13 2.11
C ALA A 14 1.61 16.45 0.62
N VAL A 15 2.00 15.49 -0.24
CA VAL A 15 1.95 15.66 -1.70
C VAL A 15 0.57 16.07 -2.18
N LYS A 16 -0.48 15.35 -1.74
CA LYS A 16 -1.86 15.65 -2.14
C LYS A 16 -2.32 17.02 -1.64
N ALA A 17 -2.05 17.34 -0.36
CA ALA A 17 -2.45 18.61 0.24
C ALA A 17 -1.77 19.80 -0.45
N ILE A 18 -0.46 19.76 -0.64
CA ILE A 18 0.29 20.84 -1.31
C ILE A 18 -0.28 21.06 -2.72
N ARG A 19 -0.43 20.00 -3.51
CA ARG A 19 -0.99 20.09 -4.87
C ARG A 19 -2.40 20.70 -4.88
N SER A 20 -3.25 20.31 -3.92
CA SER A 20 -4.61 20.84 -3.78
C SER A 20 -4.63 22.32 -3.41
N LEU A 21 -3.77 22.73 -2.48
CA LEU A 21 -3.62 24.12 -2.07
C LEU A 21 -3.08 25.00 -3.19
N ARG A 22 -2.05 24.52 -3.93
CA ARG A 22 -1.50 25.22 -5.10
C ARG A 22 -2.53 25.40 -6.22
N LEU A 23 -3.36 24.35 -6.45
CA LEU A 23 -4.44 24.46 -7.43
C LEU A 23 -5.45 25.53 -7.01
N TRP A 24 -5.92 25.51 -5.76
CA TRP A 24 -6.85 26.49 -5.22
C TRP A 24 -6.27 27.92 -5.23
N GLU A 25 -5.01 28.06 -4.86
CA GLU A 25 -4.28 29.33 -4.88
C GLU A 25 -4.27 29.92 -6.28
N TYR A 26 -3.90 29.11 -7.28
CA TYR A 26 -3.88 29.55 -8.67
C TYR A 26 -5.27 29.87 -9.23
N GLU A 27 -6.27 29.04 -8.92
CA GLU A 27 -7.65 29.29 -9.33
C GLU A 27 -8.19 30.59 -8.75
N THR A 28 -7.82 30.93 -7.50
CA THR A 28 -8.32 32.10 -6.77
C THR A 28 -7.53 33.37 -7.10
N PHE A 29 -6.21 33.30 -7.08
CA PHE A 29 -5.32 34.47 -7.12
C PHE A 29 -4.50 34.60 -8.40
N ARG A 30 -4.47 33.56 -9.27
CA ARG A 30 -3.68 33.48 -10.49
C ARG A 30 -2.17 33.57 -10.26
N THR A 31 -1.71 33.23 -9.08
CA THR A 31 -0.30 33.15 -8.66
C THR A 31 -0.10 31.97 -7.72
N HIS A 32 1.13 31.57 -7.49
CA HIS A 32 1.55 30.55 -6.53
C HIS A 32 2.35 31.13 -5.36
N ASP A 33 2.29 32.44 -5.15
CA ASP A 33 3.14 33.17 -4.17
C ASP A 33 2.34 33.69 -2.96
N VAL A 34 1.08 33.25 -2.78
CA VAL A 34 0.22 33.66 -1.66
C VAL A 34 0.42 32.75 -0.45
N LEU A 35 0.54 31.45 -0.67
CA LEU A 35 0.80 30.46 0.37
C LEU A 35 2.27 30.10 0.40
N HIS A 36 2.88 30.17 1.58
CA HIS A 36 4.22 29.66 1.82
C HIS A 36 4.13 28.34 2.60
N VAL A 37 4.55 27.24 1.98
CA VAL A 37 4.42 25.90 2.54
C VAL A 37 5.77 25.43 3.08
N VAL A 38 5.84 25.20 4.40
CA VAL A 38 7.01 24.66 5.08
C VAL A 38 6.74 23.22 5.49
N CYS A 39 7.67 22.32 5.22
CA CYS A 39 7.57 20.91 5.61
C CYS A 39 8.56 20.55 6.73
N MET A 40 8.15 19.70 7.65
CA MET A 40 9.08 18.93 8.49
C MET A 40 9.59 17.75 7.67
N ALA A 41 10.89 17.47 7.73
CA ALA A 41 11.49 16.32 7.04
C ALA A 41 12.55 15.67 7.93
N THR A 42 12.60 14.35 7.96
CA THR A 42 13.69 13.60 8.60
C THR A 42 14.84 13.39 7.61
N GLU A 43 16.02 13.03 8.12
CA GLU A 43 17.15 12.63 7.24
C GLU A 43 16.78 11.39 6.39
N ASP A 44 15.92 10.50 6.92
CA ASP A 44 15.47 9.32 6.18
C ASP A 44 14.57 9.72 5.00
N ASP A 45 13.67 10.72 5.18
CA ASP A 45 12.87 11.27 4.08
C ASP A 45 13.72 11.98 3.03
N LEU A 46 14.78 12.68 3.45
CA LEU A 46 15.73 13.33 2.52
C LEU A 46 16.49 12.27 1.70
N LYS A 47 17.01 11.22 2.34
CA LYS A 47 17.67 10.10 1.66
C LYS A 47 16.73 9.34 0.73
N ALA A 48 15.45 9.21 1.14
CA ALA A 48 14.41 8.59 0.34
C ALA A 48 13.91 9.50 -0.81
N ASN A 49 14.41 10.73 -0.93
CA ASN A 49 13.98 11.72 -1.93
C ASN A 49 12.45 11.87 -1.95
N ALA A 50 11.85 12.08 -0.78
CA ALA A 50 10.41 12.18 -0.62
C ALA A 50 9.85 13.38 -1.40
N GLU A 51 8.80 13.15 -2.19
CA GLU A 51 8.29 14.12 -3.18
C GLU A 51 7.73 15.39 -2.54
N TYR A 52 7.13 15.29 -1.34
CA TYR A 52 6.56 16.47 -0.65
C TYR A 52 7.60 17.53 -0.30
N ILE A 53 8.87 17.14 -0.07
CA ILE A 53 9.98 18.06 0.21
C ILE A 53 10.28 18.93 -1.01
N ARG A 54 10.12 18.37 -2.21
CA ARG A 54 10.33 19.08 -3.49
C ARG A 54 9.18 20.00 -3.85
N LEU A 55 7.99 19.74 -3.34
CA LEU A 55 6.78 20.52 -3.60
C LEU A 55 6.61 21.67 -2.61
N ALA A 56 7.22 21.58 -1.43
CA ALA A 56 7.22 22.64 -0.42
C ALA A 56 8.15 23.79 -0.83
N ASP A 57 7.88 24.99 -0.31
CA ASP A 57 8.75 26.17 -0.50
C ASP A 57 9.98 26.08 0.41
N GLU A 58 9.81 25.50 1.61
CA GLU A 58 10.87 25.33 2.60
C GLU A 58 10.69 24.01 3.36
N PHE A 59 11.78 23.47 3.89
CA PHE A 59 11.72 22.33 4.79
C PHE A 59 12.63 22.52 6.01
N ILE A 60 12.23 21.93 7.14
CA ILE A 60 13.00 21.91 8.37
C ILE A 60 13.35 20.48 8.73
N VAL A 61 14.66 20.23 8.85
CA VAL A 61 15.16 18.91 9.26
C VAL A 61 14.84 18.67 10.73
N VAL A 62 14.24 17.51 11.00
CA VAL A 62 13.90 17.02 12.34
C VAL A 62 14.54 15.67 12.60
N GLU A 63 14.54 15.23 13.86
CA GLU A 63 15.14 13.97 14.27
C GLU A 63 14.52 12.77 13.53
N SER A 64 15.38 11.87 13.04
CA SER A 64 14.98 10.61 12.39
C SER A 64 14.45 9.58 13.38
N GLY A 65 13.88 8.49 12.87
CA GLY A 65 13.40 7.35 13.63
C GLY A 65 11.89 7.35 13.87
N SER A 66 11.46 6.83 15.01
CA SER A 66 10.04 6.67 15.36
C SER A 66 9.28 8.00 15.29
N ASN A 67 8.04 7.98 14.80
CA ASN A 67 7.18 9.17 14.69
C ASN A 67 6.93 9.87 16.04
N ARG A 68 7.11 9.19 17.17
CA ARG A 68 7.04 9.81 18.52
C ARG A 68 8.12 10.86 18.73
N ASN A 69 9.25 10.76 18.02
CA ASN A 69 10.36 11.71 18.11
C ASN A 69 10.17 12.90 17.16
N ASN A 70 9.33 12.76 16.14
CA ASN A 70 9.16 13.74 15.09
C ASN A 70 7.69 14.08 14.80
N TYR A 71 7.04 13.42 13.86
CA TYR A 71 5.71 13.78 13.33
C TYR A 71 4.54 13.58 14.30
N ALA A 72 4.70 12.82 15.38
CA ALA A 72 3.74 12.70 16.47
C ALA A 72 4.13 13.49 17.72
N ASN A 73 5.25 14.23 17.70
CA ASN A 73 5.75 15.01 18.82
C ASN A 73 5.13 16.43 18.80
N VAL A 74 4.12 16.64 19.64
CA VAL A 74 3.39 17.90 19.71
C VAL A 74 4.31 19.08 20.02
N ASP A 75 5.22 18.92 21.01
CA ASP A 75 6.13 20.01 21.43
C ASP A 75 7.09 20.39 20.29
N LEU A 76 7.58 19.39 19.53
CA LEU A 76 8.43 19.63 18.36
C LEU A 76 7.66 20.35 17.26
N ILE A 77 6.43 19.92 16.96
CA ILE A 77 5.58 20.55 15.93
C ILE A 77 5.36 22.04 16.28
N VAL A 78 4.98 22.34 17.52
CA VAL A 78 4.78 23.71 17.99
C VAL A 78 6.07 24.53 17.92
N LYS A 79 7.21 23.94 18.32
CA LYS A 79 8.53 24.61 18.22
C LYS A 79 8.90 24.92 16.79
N VAL A 80 8.67 24.01 15.85
CA VAL A 80 8.91 24.23 14.42
C VAL A 80 7.99 25.31 13.89
N ALA A 81 6.67 25.24 14.17
CA ALA A 81 5.69 26.22 13.72
C ALA A 81 6.07 27.65 14.19
N ARG A 82 6.47 27.81 15.45
CA ARG A 82 6.95 29.12 15.98
C ARG A 82 8.22 29.60 15.32
N ARG A 83 9.16 28.68 15.04
CA ARG A 83 10.44 29.04 14.39
C ARG A 83 10.23 29.54 12.97
N CYS A 84 9.24 29.02 12.25
CA CYS A 84 8.88 29.42 10.90
C CYS A 84 7.91 30.60 10.88
N GLU A 85 7.51 31.14 12.06
CA GLU A 85 6.47 32.16 12.16
C GLU A 85 5.17 31.75 11.45
N ALA A 86 4.77 30.50 11.62
CA ALA A 86 3.64 29.91 10.92
C ALA A 86 2.30 30.49 11.39
N ASP A 87 1.42 30.85 10.47
CA ASP A 87 0.04 31.26 10.77
C ASP A 87 -0.88 30.06 11.03
N ALA A 88 -0.58 28.90 10.43
CA ALA A 88 -1.40 27.71 10.55
C ALA A 88 -0.57 26.42 10.48
N VAL A 89 -1.08 25.34 11.10
CA VAL A 89 -0.50 23.98 11.04
C VAL A 89 -1.55 23.02 10.44
N TRP A 90 -1.17 22.32 9.37
CA TRP A 90 -1.95 21.21 8.85
C TRP A 90 -1.38 19.89 9.35
N PRO A 91 -2.15 19.08 10.13
CA PRO A 91 -1.62 17.89 10.81
C PRO A 91 -1.54 16.64 9.91
N GLY A 92 -2.00 16.71 8.67
CA GLY A 92 -2.15 15.54 7.82
C GLY A 92 -3.34 14.67 8.23
N TRP A 93 -3.21 13.36 8.00
CA TRP A 93 -4.24 12.37 8.33
C TRP A 93 -3.74 11.23 9.25
N GLY A 94 -2.67 11.45 9.94
CA GLY A 94 -2.09 10.49 10.89
C GLY A 94 -1.30 11.17 11.99
N HIS A 95 -0.60 10.39 12.80
CA HIS A 95 0.30 10.87 13.86
C HIS A 95 -0.39 11.76 14.90
N ALA A 96 -0.23 13.07 14.81
CA ALA A 96 -0.78 14.05 15.75
C ALA A 96 -2.15 14.61 15.32
N SER A 97 -2.73 14.16 14.20
CA SER A 97 -3.96 14.73 13.63
C SER A 97 -5.20 14.55 14.51
N GLU A 98 -5.21 13.56 15.38
CA GLU A 98 -6.29 13.25 16.33
C GLU A 98 -5.88 13.51 17.78
N ASN A 99 -4.76 14.20 18.01
CA ASN A 99 -4.28 14.52 19.36
C ASN A 99 -4.77 15.90 19.79
N PRO A 100 -5.71 16.01 20.76
CA PRO A 100 -6.30 17.27 21.19
C PRO A 100 -5.30 18.23 21.86
N LYS A 101 -4.14 17.72 22.30
CA LYS A 101 -3.06 18.56 22.83
C LYS A 101 -2.44 19.47 21.75
N LEU A 102 -2.47 19.04 20.46
CA LEU A 102 -1.87 19.83 19.39
C LEU A 102 -2.65 21.13 19.12
N PRO A 103 -3.97 21.12 18.83
CA PRO A 103 -4.73 22.35 18.65
C PRO A 103 -4.69 23.25 19.90
N THR A 104 -4.71 22.67 21.12
CA THR A 104 -4.59 23.44 22.37
C THR A 104 -3.25 24.15 22.45
N ALA A 105 -2.15 23.47 22.18
CA ALA A 105 -0.80 24.05 22.24
C ALA A 105 -0.56 25.11 21.14
N LEU A 106 -1.10 24.91 19.94
CA LEU A 106 -1.02 25.88 18.86
C LEU A 106 -1.81 27.16 19.16
N ALA A 107 -3.03 27.01 19.69
CA ALA A 107 -3.88 28.14 20.09
C ALA A 107 -3.23 29.02 21.15
N TYR A 108 -2.42 28.46 22.06
CA TYR A 108 -1.66 29.27 23.04
C TYR A 108 -0.65 30.22 22.37
N HIS A 109 -0.28 29.96 21.13
CA HIS A 109 0.67 30.76 20.34
C HIS A 109 0.02 31.49 19.17
N ASP A 110 -1.31 31.64 19.16
CA ASP A 110 -2.09 32.25 18.06
C ASP A 110 -1.87 31.60 16.70
N ILE A 111 -1.53 30.30 16.68
CA ILE A 111 -1.35 29.51 15.45
C ILE A 111 -2.62 28.70 15.19
N ALA A 112 -3.19 28.84 13.99
CA ALA A 112 -4.39 28.10 13.61
C ALA A 112 -4.10 26.60 13.38
N PHE A 113 -4.97 25.74 13.90
CA PHE A 113 -4.96 24.32 13.57
C PHE A 113 -5.92 24.03 12.42
N LEU A 114 -5.44 23.44 11.32
CA LEU A 114 -6.29 23.07 10.19
C LEU A 114 -7.01 21.75 10.47
N GLY A 115 -8.02 21.82 11.34
CA GLY A 115 -8.81 20.68 11.82
C GLY A 115 -9.84 21.12 12.86
N PRO A 116 -10.48 20.17 13.56
CA PRO A 116 -11.47 20.47 14.60
C PRO A 116 -10.84 21.04 15.88
N SER A 117 -11.70 21.60 16.73
CA SER A 117 -11.27 22.06 18.07
C SER A 117 -10.84 20.87 18.95
N ALA A 118 -10.01 21.13 19.96
CA ALA A 118 -9.62 20.11 20.94
C ALA A 118 -10.84 19.47 21.61
N SER A 119 -11.84 20.26 21.99
CA SER A 119 -13.06 19.78 22.65
C SER A 119 -13.92 18.86 21.75
N SER A 120 -14.04 19.19 20.45
CA SER A 120 -14.73 18.31 19.50
C SER A 120 -13.96 17.03 19.28
N MET A 121 -12.62 17.12 19.25
CA MET A 121 -11.73 15.97 19.06
C MET A 121 -11.80 15.01 20.26
N ASP A 122 -11.76 15.54 21.49
CA ASP A 122 -11.92 14.76 22.73
C ASP A 122 -13.30 14.08 22.80
N ALA A 123 -14.37 14.80 22.42
CA ALA A 123 -15.72 14.27 22.48
C ALA A 123 -15.96 13.06 21.57
N VAL A 124 -15.32 13.01 20.38
CA VAL A 124 -15.52 11.92 19.40
C VAL A 124 -14.35 10.94 19.34
N GLY A 125 -13.20 11.26 19.94
CA GLY A 125 -12.00 10.41 19.95
C GLY A 125 -12.13 9.20 20.87
N ASP A 126 -12.85 9.33 21.98
CA ASP A 126 -13.18 8.20 22.85
C ASP A 126 -14.38 7.43 22.31
N LYS A 127 -14.22 6.10 22.11
CA LYS A 127 -15.24 5.25 21.47
C LYS A 127 -16.53 5.14 22.28
N ILE A 128 -16.43 5.16 23.61
CA ILE A 128 -17.60 5.13 24.51
C ILE A 128 -18.35 6.44 24.41
N CYS A 129 -17.64 7.57 24.50
CA CYS A 129 -18.19 8.90 24.36
C CYS A 129 -18.87 9.08 22.98
N ALA A 130 -18.20 8.68 21.92
CA ALA A 130 -18.74 8.76 20.55
C ALA A 130 -20.04 7.98 20.37
N ASN A 131 -20.15 6.75 20.92
CA ASN A 131 -21.38 5.96 20.88
C ASN A 131 -22.53 6.63 21.65
N ILE A 132 -22.27 7.18 22.85
CA ILE A 132 -23.30 7.90 23.64
C ILE A 132 -23.79 9.15 22.89
N LEU A 133 -22.86 9.92 22.31
CA LEU A 133 -23.20 11.11 21.51
C LEU A 133 -23.98 10.76 20.24
N ALA A 134 -23.62 9.68 19.56
CA ALA A 134 -24.36 9.19 18.38
C ALA A 134 -25.80 8.83 18.77
N GLN A 135 -26.01 8.05 19.83
CA GLN A 135 -27.35 7.73 20.36
C GLN A 135 -28.15 8.98 20.71
N SER A 136 -27.45 9.99 21.29
CA SER A 136 -28.08 11.27 21.65
C SER A 136 -28.51 12.13 20.45
N CYS A 137 -28.12 11.73 19.24
CA CYS A 137 -28.47 12.37 17.97
C CYS A 137 -29.42 11.53 17.11
N ASP A 138 -30.07 10.50 17.69
CA ASP A 138 -30.90 9.54 16.97
C ASP A 138 -30.13 8.88 15.80
N VAL A 139 -28.87 8.50 16.06
CA VAL A 139 -28.06 7.70 15.16
C VAL A 139 -27.97 6.29 15.73
N ASP A 140 -28.38 5.31 14.94
CA ASP A 140 -28.35 3.92 15.34
C ASP A 140 -26.90 3.46 15.60
N VAL A 141 -26.68 2.81 16.74
CA VAL A 141 -25.38 2.24 17.12
C VAL A 141 -25.46 0.72 17.17
N ILE A 142 -24.38 0.04 16.98
CA ILE A 142 -24.30 -1.43 17.19
C ILE A 142 -24.66 -1.70 18.65
N PRO A 143 -25.49 -2.71 18.97
CA PRO A 143 -25.79 -3.08 20.36
C PRO A 143 -24.50 -3.23 21.19
N TRP A 144 -24.42 -2.57 22.33
CA TRP A 144 -23.23 -2.50 23.17
C TRP A 144 -23.56 -2.30 24.66
N SER A 145 -22.55 -2.33 25.51
CA SER A 145 -22.73 -2.23 26.97
C SER A 145 -23.41 -0.94 27.44
N GLY A 146 -23.35 0.15 26.65
CA GLY A 146 -24.00 1.44 26.94
C GLY A 146 -25.23 1.73 26.06
N SER A 147 -25.87 0.72 25.47
CA SER A 147 -27.06 0.90 24.63
C SER A 147 -28.17 1.64 25.38
N GLY A 148 -28.73 2.69 24.75
CA GLY A 148 -29.80 3.51 25.29
C GLY A 148 -29.35 4.67 26.21
N LEU A 149 -28.05 4.82 26.47
CA LEU A 149 -27.51 5.96 27.22
C LEU A 149 -27.45 7.20 26.32
N THR A 150 -28.04 8.31 26.76
CA THR A 150 -28.08 9.58 26.03
C THR A 150 -27.75 10.75 26.95
N VAL A 151 -27.28 11.87 26.36
CA VAL A 151 -26.96 13.11 27.05
C VAL A 151 -27.46 14.33 26.27
N GLU A 152 -27.81 15.41 26.96
CA GLU A 152 -28.26 16.66 26.31
C GLU A 152 -27.08 17.47 25.75
N GLY A 153 -25.96 17.57 26.50
CA GLY A 153 -24.75 18.30 26.13
C GLY A 153 -23.73 17.46 25.36
N ILE A 154 -22.52 18.00 25.22
CA ILE A 154 -21.34 17.30 24.65
C ILE A 154 -20.48 16.64 25.74
N THR A 155 -20.59 17.15 26.99
CA THR A 155 -19.86 16.59 28.13
C THR A 155 -20.67 15.44 28.71
N ILE A 156 -20.06 14.27 28.76
CA ILE A 156 -20.72 13.09 29.30
C ILE A 156 -20.49 13.04 30.80
N PRO A 157 -21.58 12.99 31.61
CA PRO A 157 -21.47 12.86 33.07
C PRO A 157 -20.71 11.58 33.45
N GLU A 158 -19.92 11.63 34.52
CA GLU A 158 -19.12 10.51 34.99
C GLU A 158 -19.96 9.25 35.30
N ASP A 159 -21.16 9.45 35.86
CA ASP A 159 -22.10 8.37 36.12
C ASP A 159 -22.58 7.68 34.82
N THR A 160 -22.83 8.44 33.74
CA THR A 160 -23.20 7.90 32.45
C THR A 160 -22.04 7.12 31.83
N LEU A 161 -20.83 7.65 31.90
CA LEU A 161 -19.62 6.98 31.42
C LEU A 161 -19.38 5.69 32.20
N ARG A 162 -19.61 5.74 33.54
CA ARG A 162 -19.50 4.56 34.40
C ARG A 162 -20.47 3.44 34.02
N MET A 163 -21.73 3.78 33.67
CA MET A 163 -22.74 2.80 33.24
C MET A 163 -22.38 2.12 31.91
N ALA A 164 -21.65 2.80 31.02
CA ALA A 164 -21.21 2.27 29.72
C ALA A 164 -19.94 1.42 29.82
N THR A 165 -19.11 1.64 30.85
CA THR A 165 -17.80 1.02 31.04
C THR A 165 -17.90 -0.24 31.88
N LEU A 166 -17.19 -1.28 31.48
CA LEU A 166 -17.09 -2.55 32.20
C LEU A 166 -15.78 -2.59 33.00
N ARG A 167 -15.85 -2.93 34.28
CA ARG A 167 -14.70 -2.92 35.21
C ARG A 167 -14.26 -4.29 35.66
N SER A 168 -15.12 -5.29 35.46
CA SER A 168 -14.83 -6.68 35.82
C SER A 168 -15.40 -7.65 34.81
N VAL A 169 -14.97 -8.90 34.89
CA VAL A 169 -15.48 -9.99 34.07
C VAL A 169 -16.98 -10.21 34.34
N GLU A 170 -17.42 -10.10 35.60
CA GLU A 170 -18.81 -10.27 36.01
C GLU A 170 -19.74 -9.21 35.38
N GLU A 171 -19.30 -7.95 35.35
CA GLU A 171 -20.03 -6.88 34.65
C GLU A 171 -20.11 -7.17 33.15
N ALA A 172 -19.01 -7.68 32.57
CA ALA A 172 -18.98 -8.07 31.16
C ALA A 172 -19.94 -9.24 30.85
N GLU A 173 -20.04 -10.24 31.72
CA GLU A 173 -20.99 -11.36 31.59
C GLU A 173 -22.44 -10.88 31.62
N ILE A 174 -22.79 -10.00 32.57
CA ILE A 174 -24.15 -9.44 32.68
C ILE A 174 -24.50 -8.63 31.41
N SER A 175 -23.55 -7.83 30.93
CA SER A 175 -23.72 -7.05 29.74
C SER A 175 -23.82 -7.92 28.46
N ALA A 176 -23.01 -8.98 28.38
CA ALA A 176 -23.01 -9.94 27.27
C ALA A 176 -24.36 -10.67 27.09
N GLN A 177 -25.06 -10.95 28.20
CA GLN A 177 -26.41 -11.53 28.14
C GLN A 177 -27.43 -10.60 27.47
N LYS A 178 -27.23 -9.28 27.58
CA LYS A 178 -28.12 -8.27 26.97
C LYS A 178 -27.74 -8.01 25.52
N VAL A 179 -26.44 -7.91 25.24
CA VAL A 179 -25.91 -7.56 23.90
C VAL A 179 -26.01 -8.74 22.93
N GLY A 180 -25.79 -9.97 23.39
CA GLY A 180 -25.85 -11.19 22.58
C GLY A 180 -24.53 -11.49 21.86
N PHE A 181 -24.22 -12.81 21.68
CA PHE A 181 -23.04 -13.27 20.95
C PHE A 181 -23.30 -13.38 19.43
N PRO A 182 -22.26 -13.27 18.58
CA PRO A 182 -20.84 -13.02 18.90
C PRO A 182 -20.56 -11.58 19.30
N LEU A 183 -19.53 -11.36 20.12
CA LEU A 183 -19.17 -10.08 20.70
C LEU A 183 -17.75 -9.65 20.35
N MET A 184 -17.54 -8.34 20.42
CA MET A 184 -16.22 -7.72 20.45
C MET A 184 -15.98 -7.11 21.82
N ILE A 185 -14.90 -7.47 22.50
CA ILE A 185 -14.39 -6.78 23.69
C ILE A 185 -13.43 -5.71 23.19
N LYS A 186 -13.64 -4.46 23.60
CA LYS A 186 -12.86 -3.31 23.11
C LYS A 186 -12.38 -2.44 24.27
N ALA A 187 -11.11 -2.04 24.23
CA ALA A 187 -10.60 -0.94 25.03
C ALA A 187 -10.90 0.37 24.28
N SER A 188 -11.40 1.41 24.98
CA SER A 188 -11.80 2.68 24.37
C SER A 188 -10.63 3.38 23.68
N GLU A 189 -9.44 3.34 24.30
CA GLU A 189 -8.20 3.91 23.78
C GLU A 189 -7.42 2.94 22.87
N GLY A 190 -7.97 1.74 22.63
CA GLY A 190 -7.38 0.74 21.76
C GLY A 190 -7.45 1.15 20.29
N GLY A 191 -6.37 0.88 19.52
CA GLY A 191 -6.30 1.17 18.08
C GLY A 191 -5.36 0.20 17.35
N GLY A 192 -5.54 0.09 16.02
CA GLY A 192 -4.68 -0.76 15.19
C GLY A 192 -4.73 -2.25 15.54
N GLY A 193 -5.85 -2.75 16.08
CA GLY A 193 -6.04 -4.14 16.49
C GLY A 193 -5.58 -4.48 17.91
N LYS A 194 -4.96 -3.54 18.65
CA LYS A 194 -4.65 -3.70 20.08
C LYS A 194 -5.86 -3.36 20.92
N GLY A 195 -6.08 -4.17 21.99
CA GLY A 195 -7.21 -3.98 22.89
C GLY A 195 -8.55 -4.36 22.27
N ILE A 196 -8.57 -5.26 21.28
CA ILE A 196 -9.78 -5.76 20.63
C ILE A 196 -9.72 -7.29 20.56
N ARG A 197 -10.79 -7.96 21.00
CA ARG A 197 -10.94 -9.42 20.93
C ARG A 197 -12.36 -9.79 20.52
N MET A 198 -12.46 -10.69 19.55
CA MET A 198 -13.71 -11.36 19.20
C MET A 198 -13.93 -12.57 20.12
N VAL A 199 -15.16 -12.72 20.59
CA VAL A 199 -15.58 -13.85 21.44
C VAL A 199 -16.95 -14.35 21.01
N ASN A 200 -17.10 -15.67 20.94
CA ASN A 200 -18.32 -16.35 20.49
C ASN A 200 -19.10 -16.98 21.64
N THR A 201 -18.45 -17.16 22.78
CA THR A 201 -19.03 -17.81 23.96
C THR A 201 -18.69 -17.06 25.24
N MET A 202 -19.43 -17.37 26.31
CA MET A 202 -19.17 -16.81 27.64
C MET A 202 -17.79 -17.22 28.18
N ASP A 203 -17.34 -18.43 27.90
CA ASP A 203 -16.04 -18.92 28.34
C ASP A 203 -14.89 -18.18 27.63
N GLU A 204 -15.04 -17.91 26.32
CA GLU A 204 -14.09 -17.07 25.58
C GLU A 204 -14.07 -15.64 26.12
N LEU A 205 -15.22 -15.09 26.56
CA LEU A 205 -15.29 -13.75 27.17
C LEU A 205 -14.50 -13.69 28.48
N ARG A 206 -14.62 -14.72 29.34
CA ARG A 206 -13.87 -14.81 30.61
C ARG A 206 -12.36 -14.79 30.39
N VAL A 207 -11.89 -15.41 29.32
CA VAL A 207 -10.46 -15.42 28.96
C VAL A 207 -10.05 -14.14 28.25
N GLY A 208 -10.87 -13.61 27.34
CA GLY A 208 -10.57 -12.46 26.50
C GLY A 208 -10.55 -11.15 27.26
N TYR A 209 -11.44 -10.95 28.22
CA TYR A 209 -11.52 -9.70 28.97
C TYR A 209 -10.20 -9.30 29.70
N PRO A 210 -9.58 -10.19 30.51
CA PRO A 210 -8.30 -9.89 31.14
C PRO A 210 -7.17 -9.65 30.14
N GLN A 211 -7.20 -10.31 28.97
CA GLN A 211 -6.20 -10.09 27.92
C GLN A 211 -6.30 -8.69 27.34
N VAL A 212 -7.51 -8.20 27.02
CA VAL A 212 -7.74 -6.83 26.54
C VAL A 212 -7.30 -5.81 27.59
N GLN A 213 -7.61 -6.07 28.87
CA GLN A 213 -7.20 -5.21 29.97
C GLN A 213 -5.67 -5.13 30.11
N ALA A 214 -4.96 -6.24 29.91
CA ALA A 214 -3.51 -6.30 29.99
C ALA A 214 -2.82 -5.62 28.78
N GLU A 215 -3.46 -5.65 27.58
CA GLU A 215 -2.92 -5.01 26.38
C GLU A 215 -2.96 -3.49 26.39
N VAL A 216 -3.99 -2.91 27.04
CA VAL A 216 -4.17 -1.45 27.16
C VAL A 216 -4.49 -1.11 28.61
N PRO A 217 -3.49 -1.11 29.50
CA PRO A 217 -3.71 -0.89 30.92
C PRO A 217 -4.32 0.50 31.21
N GLY A 218 -5.40 0.52 32.00
CA GLY A 218 -6.08 1.75 32.40
C GLY A 218 -7.13 2.27 31.43
N SER A 219 -7.21 1.73 30.22
CA SER A 219 -8.25 2.11 29.26
C SER A 219 -9.61 1.55 29.69
N PRO A 220 -10.71 2.33 29.59
CA PRO A 220 -12.07 1.83 29.76
C PRO A 220 -12.40 0.71 28.78
N ILE A 221 -13.05 -0.35 29.25
CA ILE A 221 -13.45 -1.50 28.43
C ILE A 221 -14.96 -1.50 28.25
N PHE A 222 -15.39 -1.83 27.04
CA PHE A 222 -16.79 -2.04 26.68
C PHE A 222 -16.93 -3.26 25.77
N ILE A 223 -18.12 -3.80 25.65
CA ILE A 223 -18.46 -4.85 24.69
C ILE A 223 -19.47 -4.35 23.69
N GLN A 224 -19.37 -4.89 22.47
CA GLN A 224 -20.22 -4.52 21.35
C GLN A 224 -20.52 -5.78 20.53
N GLN A 225 -21.73 -5.90 20.01
CA GLN A 225 -22.11 -7.02 19.14
C GLN A 225 -21.25 -7.05 17.87
N LEU A 226 -20.87 -8.20 17.40
CA LEU A 226 -20.17 -8.34 16.12
C LEU A 226 -21.18 -8.24 14.98
N SER A 227 -20.99 -7.27 14.10
CA SER A 227 -21.73 -7.18 12.85
C SER A 227 -21.08 -8.10 11.81
N THR A 228 -21.81 -9.11 11.37
CA THR A 228 -21.39 -10.02 10.30
C THR A 228 -21.98 -9.60 8.96
N ASN A 229 -21.32 -9.96 7.86
CA ASN A 229 -21.76 -9.63 6.50
C ASN A 229 -22.02 -8.14 6.27
N ALA A 230 -21.15 -7.29 6.81
CA ALA A 230 -21.28 -5.84 6.77
C ALA A 230 -20.44 -5.20 5.67
N ARG A 231 -20.90 -4.04 5.21
CA ARG A 231 -20.11 -3.07 4.43
C ARG A 231 -19.65 -1.96 5.36
N HIS A 232 -18.46 -1.44 5.10
CA HIS A 232 -17.92 -0.29 5.78
C HIS A 232 -18.22 0.95 4.94
N LEU A 233 -19.28 1.66 5.31
CA LEU A 233 -19.69 2.90 4.66
C LEU A 233 -19.26 4.09 5.51
N GLU A 234 -18.95 5.20 4.87
CA GLU A 234 -18.55 6.40 5.58
C GLU A 234 -19.09 7.64 4.90
N VAL A 235 -19.37 8.68 5.68
CA VAL A 235 -19.91 9.96 5.21
C VAL A 235 -18.89 11.05 5.45
N GLN A 236 -18.53 11.77 4.37
CA GLN A 236 -17.70 12.96 4.47
C GLN A 236 -18.49 14.13 5.00
N VAL A 237 -18.07 14.72 6.11
CA VAL A 237 -18.66 15.94 6.65
C VAL A 237 -17.68 17.10 6.55
N VAL A 238 -18.26 18.29 6.37
CA VAL A 238 -17.55 19.58 6.39
C VAL A 238 -18.34 20.55 7.24
N ALA A 239 -17.70 21.19 8.20
CA ALA A 239 -18.34 22.11 9.13
C ALA A 239 -17.52 23.40 9.26
N ASP A 240 -18.19 24.55 9.24
CA ASP A 240 -17.56 25.84 9.47
C ASP A 240 -17.60 26.27 10.94
N GLN A 241 -16.96 27.39 11.27
CA GLN A 241 -16.96 27.98 12.60
C GLN A 241 -18.24 28.74 12.94
N HIS A 242 -19.21 28.78 12.01
CA HIS A 242 -20.49 29.49 12.12
C HIS A 242 -21.68 28.55 12.39
N GLY A 243 -21.41 27.26 12.62
CA GLY A 243 -22.44 26.25 12.91
C GLY A 243 -23.07 25.61 11.68
N ASN A 244 -22.61 25.93 10.47
CA ASN A 244 -23.05 25.23 9.26
C ASN A 244 -22.30 23.89 9.13
N VAL A 245 -23.06 22.83 8.84
CA VAL A 245 -22.50 21.49 8.61
C VAL A 245 -23.14 20.90 7.37
N VAL A 246 -22.34 20.35 6.48
CA VAL A 246 -22.78 19.71 5.23
C VAL A 246 -22.16 18.32 5.09
N SER A 247 -22.88 17.40 4.44
CA SER A 247 -22.35 16.12 3.98
C SER A 247 -21.98 16.19 2.50
N LEU A 248 -20.93 15.49 2.12
CA LEU A 248 -20.45 15.42 0.74
C LEU A 248 -20.50 13.97 0.22
N TYR A 249 -21.67 13.35 0.31
CA TYR A 249 -21.91 11.94 -0.01
C TYR A 249 -21.11 10.96 0.84
N GLY A 250 -21.35 9.67 0.57
CA GLY A 250 -20.67 8.56 1.21
C GLY A 250 -19.67 7.88 0.30
N ARG A 251 -18.73 7.18 0.95
CA ARG A 251 -17.79 6.25 0.34
C ARG A 251 -18.00 4.85 0.88
N ASP A 252 -17.66 3.85 0.09
CA ASP A 252 -17.58 2.47 0.50
C ASP A 252 -16.10 2.07 0.61
N CYS A 253 -15.70 1.64 1.79
CA CYS A 253 -14.34 1.24 2.13
C CYS A 253 -14.28 -0.21 2.65
N SER A 254 -15.15 -1.07 2.15
CA SER A 254 -15.30 -2.44 2.64
C SER A 254 -14.16 -3.38 2.27
N VAL A 255 -13.43 -3.10 1.19
CA VAL A 255 -12.26 -3.89 0.82
C VAL A 255 -11.09 -3.49 1.69
N GLN A 256 -10.91 -4.22 2.78
CA GLN A 256 -9.89 -3.95 3.78
C GLN A 256 -9.20 -5.23 4.25
N ARG A 257 -7.97 -5.07 4.71
CA ARG A 257 -7.15 -6.14 5.26
C ARG A 257 -6.76 -5.76 6.69
N ARG A 258 -7.09 -6.59 7.66
CA ARG A 258 -6.80 -6.30 9.08
C ARG A 258 -7.17 -4.85 9.46
N HIS A 259 -8.34 -4.39 9.04
CA HIS A 259 -8.86 -3.04 9.22
C HIS A 259 -8.11 -1.92 8.44
N GLN A 260 -7.23 -2.25 7.51
CA GLN A 260 -6.63 -1.30 6.58
C GLN A 260 -7.39 -1.29 5.26
N LYS A 261 -7.92 -0.14 4.86
CA LYS A 261 -8.61 0.07 3.59
C LYS A 261 -7.62 -0.14 2.44
N ILE A 262 -8.03 -0.87 1.40
CA ILE A 262 -7.20 -1.23 0.24
C ILE A 262 -7.80 -0.70 -1.06
N ILE A 263 -9.14 -0.81 -1.21
CA ILE A 263 -9.91 -0.22 -2.31
C ILE A 263 -11.01 0.60 -1.68
N GLU A 264 -11.19 1.82 -2.17
CA GLU A 264 -12.26 2.72 -1.77
C GLU A 264 -13.03 3.17 -3.00
N GLU A 265 -14.32 3.39 -2.85
CA GLU A 265 -15.18 3.83 -3.94
C GLU A 265 -16.30 4.78 -3.47
N GLY A 266 -16.81 5.56 -4.41
CA GLY A 266 -17.92 6.47 -4.18
C GLY A 266 -18.57 6.94 -5.49
N PRO A 267 -19.85 7.30 -5.44
CA PRO A 267 -20.75 7.24 -4.28
C PRO A 267 -21.11 5.80 -3.89
N VAL A 268 -21.69 5.61 -2.71
CA VAL A 268 -22.17 4.30 -2.25
C VAL A 268 -23.23 3.74 -3.20
N THR A 269 -23.04 2.49 -3.65
CA THR A 269 -23.94 1.77 -4.57
C THR A 269 -24.69 0.63 -3.90
N VAL A 270 -24.12 0.02 -2.87
CA VAL A 270 -24.68 -1.16 -2.19
C VAL A 270 -25.93 -0.86 -1.37
N ALA A 271 -26.07 0.38 -0.87
CA ALA A 271 -27.21 0.82 -0.08
C ALA A 271 -28.17 1.70 -0.90
N PRO A 272 -29.50 1.58 -0.70
CA PRO A 272 -30.47 2.47 -1.33
C PRO A 272 -30.19 3.94 -1.00
N ARG A 273 -30.47 4.86 -1.93
CA ARG A 273 -30.26 6.31 -1.73
C ARG A 273 -30.93 6.84 -0.46
N GLU A 274 -32.11 6.34 -0.13
CA GLU A 274 -32.82 6.71 1.10
C GLU A 274 -32.06 6.38 2.36
N THR A 275 -31.39 5.21 2.39
CA THR A 275 -30.49 4.82 3.48
C THR A 275 -29.25 5.73 3.52
N CYS A 276 -28.62 6.01 2.37
CA CYS A 276 -27.51 6.93 2.30
C CYS A 276 -27.88 8.33 2.83
N VAL A 277 -29.06 8.84 2.51
CA VAL A 277 -29.55 10.12 3.04
C VAL A 277 -29.69 10.09 4.56
N LYS A 278 -30.15 8.98 5.15
CA LYS A 278 -30.22 8.83 6.61
C LYS A 278 -28.83 8.84 7.24
N LEU A 279 -27.85 8.16 6.64
CA LEU A 279 -26.45 8.18 7.08
C LEU A 279 -25.88 9.62 7.04
N GLU A 280 -26.11 10.32 5.93
CA GLU A 280 -25.66 11.70 5.71
C GLU A 280 -26.28 12.65 6.74
N GLN A 281 -27.59 12.55 6.97
CA GLN A 281 -28.30 13.36 7.97
C GLN A 281 -27.84 13.03 9.41
N GLY A 282 -27.62 11.75 9.72
CA GLY A 282 -27.07 11.31 11.01
C GLY A 282 -25.70 11.90 11.28
N ALA A 283 -24.82 11.85 10.27
CA ALA A 283 -23.49 12.44 10.35
C ALA A 283 -23.53 13.97 10.59
N VAL A 284 -24.43 14.67 9.89
CA VAL A 284 -24.64 16.13 10.07
C VAL A 284 -25.15 16.45 11.47
N ARG A 285 -26.15 15.69 12.00
CA ARG A 285 -26.67 15.89 13.36
C ARG A 285 -25.57 15.70 14.42
N LEU A 286 -24.77 14.62 14.29
CA LEU A 286 -23.67 14.35 15.20
C LEU A 286 -22.61 15.44 15.16
N ALA A 287 -22.19 15.88 13.97
CA ALA A 287 -21.21 16.95 13.81
C ALA A 287 -21.71 18.29 14.37
N LYS A 288 -23.00 18.65 14.16
CA LYS A 288 -23.63 19.82 14.79
C LYS A 288 -23.64 19.70 16.32
N LYS A 289 -23.98 18.52 16.85
CA LYS A 289 -24.04 18.26 18.31
C LYS A 289 -22.70 18.53 18.99
N VAL A 290 -21.60 18.06 18.40
CA VAL A 290 -20.26 18.22 18.99
C VAL A 290 -19.60 19.55 18.66
N GLY A 291 -20.29 20.46 17.97
CA GLY A 291 -19.70 21.74 17.54
C GLY A 291 -18.49 21.56 16.64
N TYR A 292 -18.57 20.59 15.73
CA TYR A 292 -17.46 20.25 14.82
C TYR A 292 -17.10 21.43 13.92
N SER A 293 -15.81 21.60 13.64
CA SER A 293 -15.30 22.53 12.64
C SER A 293 -14.17 21.87 11.86
N GLY A 294 -14.11 22.11 10.55
CA GLY A 294 -13.14 21.47 9.66
C GLY A 294 -13.76 20.34 8.84
N VAL A 295 -12.91 19.42 8.42
CA VAL A 295 -13.26 18.27 7.59
C VAL A 295 -13.13 16.99 8.43
N GLY A 296 -14.16 16.16 8.43
CA GLY A 296 -14.20 14.91 9.19
C GLY A 296 -15.02 13.84 8.49
N THR A 297 -15.00 12.64 9.03
CA THR A 297 -15.71 11.49 8.47
C THR A 297 -16.44 10.73 9.58
N VAL A 298 -17.69 10.35 9.31
CA VAL A 298 -18.49 9.49 10.19
C VAL A 298 -18.60 8.12 9.53
N GLU A 299 -18.15 7.08 10.20
CA GLU A 299 -18.12 5.72 9.72
C GLU A 299 -19.28 4.89 10.24
N TYR A 300 -19.80 4.01 9.37
CA TYR A 300 -20.93 3.14 9.63
C TYR A 300 -20.68 1.73 9.16
N LEU A 301 -21.29 0.75 9.83
CA LEU A 301 -21.45 -0.61 9.30
C LEU A 301 -22.87 -0.77 8.74
N TYR A 302 -22.95 -1.21 7.49
CA TYR A 302 -24.20 -1.50 6.80
C TYR A 302 -24.32 -3.00 6.56
N ASN A 303 -25.35 -3.63 7.08
CA ASN A 303 -25.62 -5.05 6.90
C ASN A 303 -26.33 -5.28 5.55
N ILE A 304 -25.65 -6.00 4.64
CA ILE A 304 -26.15 -6.25 3.28
C ILE A 304 -27.43 -7.09 3.30
N THR A 305 -27.61 -7.95 4.30
CA THR A 305 -28.73 -8.89 4.39
C THR A 305 -29.98 -8.23 4.95
N THR A 306 -29.85 -7.45 6.02
CA THR A 306 -31.01 -6.81 6.71
C THR A 306 -31.30 -5.41 6.20
N GLY A 307 -30.33 -4.74 5.54
CA GLY A 307 -30.42 -3.34 5.15
C GLY A 307 -30.27 -2.35 6.30
N GLU A 308 -29.96 -2.83 7.50
CA GLU A 308 -29.72 -2.00 8.69
C GLU A 308 -28.33 -1.41 8.67
N TYR A 309 -28.18 -0.25 9.28
CA TYR A 309 -26.88 0.39 9.45
C TYR A 309 -26.68 0.78 10.92
N SER A 310 -25.42 0.89 11.31
CA SER A 310 -25.07 1.31 12.65
C SER A 310 -23.81 2.16 12.63
N PHE A 311 -23.76 3.17 13.47
CA PHE A 311 -22.59 4.00 13.71
C PHE A 311 -21.40 3.16 14.19
N LEU A 312 -20.21 3.46 13.67
CA LEU A 312 -18.97 2.82 14.07
C LEU A 312 -18.04 3.76 14.83
N GLU A 313 -17.62 4.86 14.20
CA GLU A 313 -16.73 5.86 14.80
C GLU A 313 -16.75 7.18 14.02
N VAL A 314 -16.13 8.21 14.59
CA VAL A 314 -15.82 9.48 13.91
C VAL A 314 -14.31 9.59 13.75
N ASN A 315 -13.87 9.93 12.55
CA ASN A 315 -12.48 10.35 12.33
C ASN A 315 -12.42 11.89 12.26
N PRO A 316 -11.93 12.55 13.33
CA PRO A 316 -11.93 14.02 13.41
C PRO A 316 -10.76 14.63 12.61
N ARG A 317 -10.57 14.19 11.39
CA ARG A 317 -9.50 14.60 10.50
C ARG A 317 -9.85 14.35 9.04
N LEU A 318 -9.05 14.92 8.14
CA LEU A 318 -9.08 14.53 6.74
C LEU A 318 -8.57 13.07 6.59
N GLN A 319 -9.23 12.27 5.79
CA GLN A 319 -8.85 10.88 5.54
C GLN A 319 -8.06 10.72 4.23
N VAL A 320 -7.33 9.60 4.11
CA VAL A 320 -6.50 9.27 2.93
C VAL A 320 -7.33 9.22 1.66
N GLU A 321 -8.54 8.65 1.75
CA GLU A 321 -9.50 8.40 0.66
C GLU A 321 -10.38 9.60 0.28
N HIS A 322 -10.17 10.78 0.91
CA HIS A 322 -10.94 11.99 0.58
C HIS A 322 -10.96 12.37 -0.91
N PRO A 323 -9.93 12.04 -1.74
CA PRO A 323 -9.98 12.36 -3.16
C PRO A 323 -11.09 11.64 -3.94
N VAL A 324 -11.61 10.52 -3.41
CA VAL A 324 -12.83 9.88 -3.96
C VAL A 324 -14.00 10.85 -3.87
N THR A 325 -14.22 11.46 -2.70
CA THR A 325 -15.26 12.49 -2.51
C THR A 325 -15.01 13.72 -3.38
N GLU A 326 -13.78 14.22 -3.43
CA GLU A 326 -13.44 15.37 -4.29
C GLU A 326 -13.79 15.10 -5.76
N THR A 327 -13.52 13.90 -6.23
CA THR A 327 -13.77 13.51 -7.62
C THR A 327 -15.24 13.47 -7.95
N ILE A 328 -16.09 12.98 -7.05
CA ILE A 328 -17.53 12.86 -7.29
C ILE A 328 -18.32 14.13 -6.97
N THR A 329 -17.71 15.09 -6.24
CA THR A 329 -18.37 16.34 -5.83
C THR A 329 -17.80 17.60 -6.48
N GLY A 330 -16.56 17.55 -6.94
CA GLY A 330 -15.80 18.71 -7.41
C GLY A 330 -15.33 19.65 -6.28
N VAL A 331 -15.40 19.20 -5.01
CA VAL A 331 -14.99 20.01 -3.83
C VAL A 331 -13.56 19.71 -3.46
N ASN A 332 -12.67 20.71 -3.45
CA ASN A 332 -11.30 20.60 -3.00
C ASN A 332 -11.24 20.67 -1.46
N LEU A 333 -11.17 19.53 -0.79
CA LEU A 333 -11.26 19.42 0.67
C LEU A 333 -10.10 20.06 1.44
N PRO A 334 -8.81 19.92 1.06
CA PRO A 334 -7.73 20.65 1.72
C PRO A 334 -7.90 22.18 1.63
N ALA A 335 -8.35 22.68 0.50
CA ALA A 335 -8.59 24.12 0.33
C ALA A 335 -9.79 24.61 1.16
N VAL A 336 -10.86 23.82 1.22
CA VAL A 336 -12.02 24.10 2.09
C VAL A 336 -11.58 24.09 3.57
N GLN A 337 -10.76 23.15 3.99
CA GLN A 337 -10.23 23.08 5.35
C GLN A 337 -9.43 24.33 5.73
N LEU A 338 -8.57 24.83 4.81
CA LEU A 338 -7.85 26.07 5.00
C LEU A 338 -8.82 27.27 5.11
N GLN A 339 -9.81 27.38 4.22
CA GLN A 339 -10.80 28.45 4.22
C GLN A 339 -11.64 28.46 5.51
N ILE A 340 -11.99 27.27 6.06
CA ILE A 340 -12.65 27.16 7.37
C ILE A 340 -11.78 27.74 8.49
N ALA A 341 -10.49 27.38 8.52
CA ALA A 341 -9.56 27.91 9.51
C ALA A 341 -9.39 29.45 9.39
N MET A 342 -9.52 29.99 8.19
CA MET A 342 -9.57 31.44 7.94
C MET A 342 -10.89 32.10 8.40
N GLY A 343 -11.86 31.35 8.94
CA GLY A 343 -13.17 31.85 9.36
C GLY A 343 -14.17 32.11 8.25
N ILE A 344 -13.92 31.61 7.03
CA ILE A 344 -14.83 31.80 5.89
C ILE A 344 -16.03 30.85 6.03
N PRO A 345 -17.30 31.38 6.02
CA PRO A 345 -18.47 30.53 6.09
C PRO A 345 -18.65 29.69 4.81
N LEU A 346 -19.20 28.45 4.96
CA LEU A 346 -19.38 27.50 3.85
C LEU A 346 -20.16 28.09 2.66
N HIS A 347 -21.19 28.89 2.92
CA HIS A 347 -22.00 29.51 1.87
C HIS A 347 -21.25 30.53 0.99
N LYS A 348 -20.04 30.96 1.39
CA LYS A 348 -19.17 31.87 0.61
C LYS A 348 -18.05 31.11 -0.13
N MET A 349 -17.92 29.81 0.05
CA MET A 349 -16.88 29.01 -0.60
C MET A 349 -17.32 28.57 -2.00
N PRO A 350 -16.56 28.89 -3.05
CA PRO A 350 -16.96 28.62 -4.44
C PRO A 350 -17.28 27.16 -4.73
N HIS A 351 -16.48 26.22 -4.20
CA HIS A 351 -16.69 24.78 -4.41
C HIS A 351 -17.99 24.29 -3.73
N ILE A 352 -18.26 24.75 -2.52
CA ILE A 352 -19.50 24.41 -1.80
C ILE A 352 -20.73 25.00 -2.51
N ARG A 353 -20.63 26.25 -2.95
CA ARG A 353 -21.70 26.89 -3.73
C ARG A 353 -22.02 26.13 -5.02
N LYS A 354 -21.00 25.72 -5.76
CA LYS A 354 -21.17 24.89 -6.98
C LYS A 354 -21.84 23.57 -6.65
N PHE A 355 -21.41 22.91 -5.56
CA PHE A 355 -21.99 21.64 -5.12
C PHE A 355 -23.48 21.76 -4.77
N TYR A 356 -23.93 22.91 -4.25
CA TYR A 356 -25.32 23.22 -4.01
C TYR A 356 -26.03 23.91 -5.21
N GLY A 357 -25.50 23.80 -6.41
CA GLY A 357 -26.15 24.26 -7.64
C GLY A 357 -26.29 25.78 -7.75
N GLN A 358 -25.55 26.57 -6.98
CA GLN A 358 -25.62 28.02 -7.04
C GLN A 358 -24.99 28.52 -8.34
N LEU A 359 -25.73 29.31 -9.13
CA LEU A 359 -25.28 29.85 -10.42
C LEU A 359 -24.09 30.79 -10.25
N ASP A 360 -24.07 31.61 -9.20
CA ASP A 360 -22.96 32.47 -8.84
C ASP A 360 -22.05 31.74 -7.81
N ALA A 361 -20.98 31.13 -8.30
CA ALA A 361 -20.01 30.45 -7.46
C ALA A 361 -19.26 31.39 -6.51
N ASN A 362 -19.11 32.67 -6.86
CA ASN A 362 -18.41 33.67 -6.04
C ASN A 362 -19.39 34.56 -5.25
N GLY A 363 -20.66 34.21 -5.25
CA GLY A 363 -21.72 34.91 -4.52
C GLY A 363 -21.57 34.79 -3.00
N VAL A 364 -22.25 35.65 -2.28
CA VAL A 364 -22.23 35.71 -0.83
C VAL A 364 -23.62 35.45 -0.21
N SER A 365 -24.65 35.17 -1.03
CA SER A 365 -25.99 34.87 -0.55
C SER A 365 -25.99 33.64 0.36
N PRO A 366 -26.68 33.68 1.50
CA PRO A 366 -26.83 32.53 2.37
C PRO A 366 -27.41 31.31 1.63
N ILE A 367 -27.01 30.12 2.05
CA ILE A 367 -27.55 28.85 1.62
C ILE A 367 -28.14 28.18 2.85
N ASP A 368 -29.39 27.76 2.79
CA ASP A 368 -29.99 26.90 3.80
C ASP A 368 -29.59 25.45 3.52
N PHE A 369 -28.51 24.99 4.16
CA PHE A 369 -27.93 23.68 3.94
C PHE A 369 -28.80 22.50 4.40
N ASP A 370 -29.85 22.77 5.22
CA ASP A 370 -30.75 21.73 5.69
C ASP A 370 -31.84 21.41 4.62
N THR A 371 -32.15 22.36 3.75
CA THR A 371 -33.21 22.21 2.72
C THR A 371 -32.73 22.33 1.28
N ALA A 372 -31.56 22.96 1.06
CA ALA A 372 -31.02 23.16 -0.29
C ALA A 372 -30.64 21.82 -0.96
N PRO A 373 -31.06 21.62 -2.22
CA PRO A 373 -30.67 20.39 -2.93
C PRO A 373 -29.21 20.40 -3.28
N GLN A 374 -28.57 19.25 -3.14
CA GLN A 374 -27.22 18.99 -3.61
C GLN A 374 -27.24 18.56 -5.08
N ASN A 375 -26.25 18.96 -5.87
CA ASN A 375 -26.07 18.41 -7.20
C ASN A 375 -25.81 16.90 -7.13
N PRO A 376 -26.28 16.08 -8.09
CA PRO A 376 -25.96 14.67 -8.13
C PRO A 376 -24.43 14.44 -8.25
N PRO A 377 -23.94 13.26 -7.82
CA PRO A 377 -22.54 12.92 -8.01
C PRO A 377 -22.11 12.99 -9.48
N LEU A 378 -20.90 13.47 -9.73
CA LEU A 378 -20.31 13.63 -11.07
C LEU A 378 -19.93 12.30 -11.75
N GLY A 379 -20.48 11.19 -11.33
CA GLY A 379 -20.15 9.85 -11.76
C GLY A 379 -19.69 8.97 -10.60
N HIS A 380 -18.84 7.99 -10.87
CA HIS A 380 -18.31 7.06 -9.89
C HIS A 380 -16.78 7.10 -9.88
N CYS A 381 -16.19 7.17 -8.70
CA CYS A 381 -14.75 7.09 -8.49
C CYS A 381 -14.39 5.82 -7.72
N MET A 382 -13.40 5.10 -8.19
CA MET A 382 -12.81 3.96 -7.51
C MET A 382 -11.33 4.19 -7.31
N ALA A 383 -10.81 3.89 -6.12
CA ALA A 383 -9.43 4.13 -5.74
C ALA A 383 -8.74 2.87 -5.25
N GLY A 384 -7.42 2.78 -5.48
CA GLY A 384 -6.58 1.71 -4.98
C GLY A 384 -5.34 2.26 -4.29
N ARG A 385 -5.08 1.80 -3.05
CA ARG A 385 -3.87 2.14 -2.30
C ARG A 385 -2.70 1.31 -2.77
N ILE A 386 -1.63 1.97 -3.18
CA ILE A 386 -0.39 1.31 -3.59
C ILE A 386 0.53 1.25 -2.38
N THR A 387 0.83 0.01 -1.94
CA THR A 387 1.63 -0.24 -0.74
C THR A 387 2.91 -1.02 -1.06
N ALA A 388 3.97 -0.70 -0.33
CA ALA A 388 5.24 -1.42 -0.36
C ALA A 388 5.14 -2.68 0.52
N GLU A 389 4.36 -3.65 0.06
CA GLU A 389 4.06 -4.89 0.77
C GLU A 389 4.11 -6.08 -0.19
N ASN A 390 4.51 -7.25 0.32
CA ASN A 390 4.55 -8.49 -0.45
C ASN A 390 3.26 -9.33 -0.25
N PRO A 391 2.32 -9.35 -1.20
CA PRO A 391 1.09 -10.14 -1.09
C PRO A 391 1.33 -11.65 -0.99
N ASP A 392 2.43 -12.14 -1.59
CA ASP A 392 2.76 -13.58 -1.60
C ASP A 392 3.24 -14.07 -0.23
N GLU A 393 3.74 -13.15 0.62
CA GLU A 393 4.18 -13.42 1.99
C GLU A 393 3.24 -12.83 3.06
N GLY A 394 1.94 -12.85 2.81
CA GLY A 394 0.95 -12.33 3.76
C GLY A 394 0.99 -10.82 3.96
N PHE A 395 1.35 -10.06 2.91
CA PHE A 395 1.47 -8.59 2.91
C PHE A 395 2.52 -8.06 3.88
N LYS A 396 3.64 -8.72 3.93
CA LYS A 396 4.79 -8.28 4.68
C LYS A 396 5.30 -6.94 4.13
N PRO A 397 5.49 -5.93 5.00
CA PRO A 397 6.05 -4.66 4.57
C PRO A 397 7.46 -4.83 4.01
N THR A 398 7.77 -4.07 2.98
CA THR A 398 9.10 -4.03 2.36
C THR A 398 9.58 -2.59 2.27
N SER A 399 10.88 -2.38 2.42
CA SER A 399 11.54 -1.08 2.29
C SER A 399 12.69 -1.19 1.30
N GLY A 400 13.08 -0.07 0.68
CA GLY A 400 14.17 -0.03 -0.27
C GLY A 400 14.02 1.05 -1.33
N ALA A 401 14.98 1.08 -2.25
CA ALA A 401 15.01 2.06 -3.34
C ALA A 401 13.97 1.73 -4.43
N ILE A 402 13.45 2.79 -5.06
CA ILE A 402 12.62 2.72 -6.27
C ILE A 402 13.45 3.21 -7.44
N HIS A 403 13.76 2.31 -8.37
CA HIS A 403 14.56 2.61 -9.55
C HIS A 403 13.71 3.13 -10.72
N GLU A 404 12.44 2.72 -10.76
CA GLU A 404 11.52 3.09 -11.81
C GLU A 404 10.10 3.20 -11.25
N LEU A 405 9.44 4.31 -11.56
CA LEU A 405 8.03 4.55 -11.28
C LEU A 405 7.41 5.23 -12.49
N HIS A 406 6.59 4.50 -13.22
CA HIS A 406 5.88 4.99 -14.39
C HIS A 406 4.39 5.04 -14.13
N PHE A 407 3.87 6.24 -14.02
CA PHE A 407 2.44 6.49 -13.98
C PHE A 407 2.01 7.19 -15.27
N ARG A 408 1.17 6.52 -16.06
CA ARG A 408 0.66 7.07 -17.31
C ARG A 408 -0.66 7.80 -17.09
N SER A 409 -0.77 8.97 -17.69
CA SER A 409 -2.02 9.72 -17.70
C SER A 409 -3.02 9.07 -18.62
N LEU A 410 -4.18 8.70 -18.07
CA LEU A 410 -5.36 8.26 -18.81
C LEU A 410 -6.52 9.21 -18.50
N PRO A 411 -7.43 9.48 -19.44
CA PRO A 411 -8.60 10.31 -19.17
C PRO A 411 -9.44 9.73 -18.02
N GLY A 412 -9.60 10.50 -16.95
CA GLY A 412 -10.29 10.08 -15.74
C GLY A 412 -9.43 9.32 -14.72
N VAL A 413 -8.12 9.23 -14.93
CA VAL A 413 -7.20 8.63 -13.95
C VAL A 413 -6.30 9.70 -13.35
N THR A 414 -6.20 9.71 -12.02
CA THR A 414 -5.28 10.54 -11.26
C THR A 414 -4.49 9.71 -10.26
N GLY A 415 -3.30 10.15 -9.89
CA GLY A 415 -2.46 9.46 -8.92
C GLY A 415 -1.63 10.42 -8.09
N ASN A 416 -1.42 10.06 -6.83
CA ASN A 416 -0.51 10.73 -5.91
C ASN A 416 0.50 9.73 -5.38
N PHE A 417 1.77 10.06 -5.43
CA PHE A 417 2.87 9.22 -4.97
C PHE A 417 3.74 10.03 -4.01
N SER A 418 4.20 9.39 -2.94
CA SER A 418 5.08 10.02 -1.94
C SER A 418 6.53 10.11 -2.40
N VAL A 419 6.90 9.31 -3.38
CA VAL A 419 8.26 9.20 -3.91
C VAL A 419 8.21 9.17 -5.44
N GLY A 420 9.27 9.67 -6.05
CA GLY A 420 9.48 9.60 -7.49
C GLY A 420 10.56 8.60 -7.88
N VAL A 421 11.03 8.70 -9.11
CA VAL A 421 12.19 7.95 -9.61
C VAL A 421 13.43 8.34 -8.81
N SER A 422 14.28 7.38 -8.48
CA SER A 422 15.45 7.53 -7.60
C SER A 422 15.12 7.90 -6.15
N GLY A 423 13.87 7.65 -5.73
CA GLY A 423 13.45 7.73 -4.34
C GLY A 423 13.42 6.36 -3.68
N GLY A 424 12.79 6.25 -2.52
CA GLY A 424 12.65 5.00 -1.80
C GLY A 424 11.62 5.04 -0.70
N VAL A 425 11.25 3.87 -0.19
CA VAL A 425 10.39 3.72 0.99
C VAL A 425 11.27 3.24 2.13
N HIS A 426 11.50 4.10 3.15
CA HIS A 426 12.33 3.74 4.29
C HIS A 426 11.52 3.07 5.41
N GLN A 427 12.20 2.37 6.31
CA GLN A 427 11.58 1.54 7.37
C GLN A 427 10.65 2.28 8.35
N PHE A 428 10.78 3.61 8.49
CA PHE A 428 9.94 4.42 9.36
C PHE A 428 8.78 5.09 8.61
N ALA A 429 8.74 5.00 7.28
CA ALA A 429 7.63 5.50 6.47
C ALA A 429 6.40 4.59 6.58
N ASP A 430 5.26 5.10 6.16
CA ASP A 430 4.08 4.27 5.90
C ASP A 430 4.36 3.35 4.69
N SER A 431 3.83 2.13 4.72
CA SER A 431 3.92 1.23 3.56
C SER A 431 3.19 1.79 2.34
N GLN A 432 2.19 2.64 2.52
CA GLN A 432 1.48 3.30 1.42
C GLN A 432 2.35 4.42 0.81
N PHE A 433 2.83 4.19 -0.40
CA PHE A 433 3.60 5.18 -1.16
C PHE A 433 2.88 5.75 -2.38
N GLY A 434 1.70 5.23 -2.71
CA GLY A 434 0.88 5.71 -3.82
C GLY A 434 -0.62 5.55 -3.58
N HIS A 435 -1.42 6.32 -4.33
CA HIS A 435 -2.87 6.23 -4.36
C HIS A 435 -3.36 6.58 -5.76
N VAL A 436 -4.08 5.67 -6.41
CA VAL A 436 -4.56 5.81 -7.78
C VAL A 436 -6.08 5.86 -7.78
N PHE A 437 -6.64 6.80 -8.51
CA PHE A 437 -8.07 7.07 -8.60
C PHE A 437 -8.52 6.97 -10.06
N ALA A 438 -9.61 6.26 -10.31
CA ALA A 438 -10.24 6.14 -11.62
C ALA A 438 -11.69 6.62 -11.55
N HIS A 439 -12.05 7.54 -12.43
CA HIS A 439 -13.36 8.18 -12.48
C HIS A 439 -14.04 7.94 -13.82
N LYS A 440 -15.28 7.49 -13.78
CA LYS A 440 -16.16 7.26 -14.93
C LYS A 440 -17.63 7.49 -14.57
N SER A 441 -18.51 7.33 -15.55
CA SER A 441 -19.94 7.54 -15.36
C SER A 441 -20.58 6.47 -14.47
N THR A 442 -20.10 5.23 -14.53
CA THR A 442 -20.62 4.09 -13.77
C THR A 442 -19.54 3.39 -12.94
N ARG A 443 -19.95 2.63 -11.93
CA ARG A 443 -19.05 1.81 -11.08
C ARG A 443 -18.24 0.79 -11.91
N GLU A 444 -18.93 0.11 -12.83
CA GLU A 444 -18.29 -0.89 -13.69
C GLU A 444 -17.18 -0.27 -14.56
N GLU A 445 -17.49 0.85 -15.23
CA GLU A 445 -16.51 1.56 -16.05
C GLU A 445 -15.33 2.09 -15.22
N ALA A 446 -15.56 2.58 -13.99
CA ALA A 446 -14.51 3.02 -13.08
C ALA A 446 -13.60 1.87 -12.66
N GLY A 447 -14.16 0.69 -12.37
CA GLY A 447 -13.41 -0.53 -12.06
C GLY A 447 -12.55 -1.01 -13.22
N VAL A 448 -13.10 -1.03 -14.45
CA VAL A 448 -12.33 -1.36 -15.66
C VAL A 448 -11.18 -0.37 -15.87
N LEU A 449 -11.44 0.93 -15.70
CA LEU A 449 -10.41 1.95 -15.86
C LEU A 449 -9.33 1.85 -14.79
N LEU A 450 -9.69 1.55 -13.52
CA LEU A 450 -8.72 1.33 -12.45
C LEU A 450 -7.86 0.09 -12.73
N SER A 451 -8.45 -1.02 -13.16
CA SER A 451 -7.71 -2.23 -13.55
C SER A 451 -6.72 -1.94 -14.69
N GLN A 452 -7.12 -1.15 -15.70
CA GLN A 452 -6.24 -0.72 -16.78
C GLN A 452 -5.11 0.17 -16.26
N ALA A 453 -5.42 1.17 -15.46
CA ALA A 453 -4.42 2.10 -14.91
C ALA A 453 -3.39 1.37 -14.05
N LEU A 454 -3.83 0.42 -13.20
CA LEU A 454 -2.95 -0.44 -12.42
C LEU A 454 -2.11 -1.39 -13.31
N GLY A 455 -2.66 -1.84 -14.44
CA GLY A 455 -1.93 -2.65 -15.41
C GLY A 455 -0.81 -1.88 -16.14
N GLU A 456 -0.94 -0.56 -16.25
CA GLU A 456 0.04 0.33 -16.88
C GLU A 456 0.99 1.00 -15.85
N LEU A 457 0.67 0.91 -14.55
CA LEU A 457 1.52 1.41 -13.48
C LEU A 457 2.74 0.51 -13.32
N GLY A 458 3.90 1.01 -13.72
CA GLY A 458 5.18 0.33 -13.58
C GLY A 458 5.91 0.79 -12.33
N VAL A 459 6.19 -0.13 -11.43
CA VAL A 459 7.07 0.09 -10.26
C VAL A 459 8.15 -0.97 -10.26
N ARG A 460 9.41 -0.54 -10.23
CA ARG A 460 10.57 -1.41 -10.15
C ARG A 460 11.54 -0.88 -9.09
N GLY A 461 12.08 -1.78 -8.29
CA GLY A 461 13.01 -1.46 -7.22
C GLY A 461 13.15 -2.60 -6.23
N GLU A 462 13.77 -2.31 -5.10
CA GLU A 462 14.01 -3.27 -4.03
C GLU A 462 12.73 -3.64 -3.28
N ILE A 463 11.66 -2.84 -3.42
CA ILE A 463 10.37 -3.07 -2.78
C ILE A 463 9.50 -4.06 -3.54
N HIS A 464 8.60 -4.73 -2.82
CA HIS A 464 7.44 -5.43 -3.37
C HIS A 464 6.22 -4.52 -3.28
N CYS A 465 5.28 -4.64 -4.22
CA CYS A 465 4.06 -3.84 -4.20
C CYS A 465 2.82 -4.68 -4.51
N ASN A 466 1.67 -4.19 -4.05
CA ASN A 466 0.38 -4.86 -4.13
C ASN A 466 -0.39 -4.63 -5.45
N ILE A 467 0.17 -3.93 -6.44
CA ILE A 467 -0.52 -3.49 -7.67
C ILE A 467 -1.27 -4.64 -8.38
N LYS A 468 -0.61 -5.78 -8.55
CA LYS A 468 -1.21 -6.93 -9.23
C LYS A 468 -2.32 -7.57 -8.42
N TYR A 469 -2.13 -7.62 -7.11
CA TYR A 469 -3.14 -8.13 -6.20
C TYR A 469 -4.40 -7.26 -6.25
N LEU A 470 -4.24 -5.93 -6.24
CA LEU A 470 -5.36 -4.98 -6.41
C LEU A 470 -6.11 -5.23 -7.72
N ARG A 471 -5.36 -5.34 -8.81
CA ARG A 471 -5.95 -5.61 -10.13
C ARG A 471 -6.76 -6.90 -10.15
N ALA A 472 -6.20 -7.96 -9.59
CA ALA A 472 -6.88 -9.24 -9.52
C ALA A 472 -8.12 -9.23 -8.61
N LEU A 473 -8.13 -8.43 -7.53
CA LEU A 473 -9.32 -8.23 -6.70
C LEU A 473 -10.45 -7.56 -7.50
N ILE A 474 -10.12 -6.50 -8.25
CA ILE A 474 -11.10 -5.75 -9.07
C ILE A 474 -11.71 -6.66 -10.15
N GLU A 475 -10.97 -7.60 -10.70
CA GLU A 475 -11.42 -8.53 -11.73
C GLU A 475 -12.25 -9.71 -11.18
N LYS A 476 -12.24 -9.97 -9.85
CA LYS A 476 -13.06 -11.03 -9.26
C LYS A 476 -14.55 -10.73 -9.37
N GLU A 477 -15.33 -11.75 -9.73
CA GLU A 477 -16.78 -11.64 -9.94
C GLU A 477 -17.51 -11.09 -8.71
N VAL A 478 -17.13 -11.51 -7.50
CA VAL A 478 -17.70 -11.02 -6.24
C VAL A 478 -17.54 -9.50 -6.09
N PHE A 479 -16.38 -8.94 -6.47
CA PHE A 479 -16.15 -7.50 -6.45
C PHE A 479 -16.91 -6.78 -7.55
N ARG A 480 -16.87 -7.32 -8.78
CA ARG A 480 -17.59 -6.74 -9.92
C ARG A 480 -19.09 -6.65 -9.71
N ASN A 481 -19.67 -7.69 -9.09
CA ASN A 481 -21.09 -7.77 -8.79
C ASN A 481 -21.49 -7.04 -7.49
N ASP A 482 -20.57 -6.29 -6.86
CA ASP A 482 -20.80 -5.55 -5.62
C ASP A 482 -21.30 -6.41 -4.45
N ALA A 483 -20.87 -7.69 -4.41
CA ALA A 483 -21.33 -8.71 -3.45
C ALA A 483 -20.32 -9.00 -2.32
N HIS A 484 -19.26 -8.21 -2.19
CA HIS A 484 -18.23 -8.40 -1.16
C HIS A 484 -18.68 -7.83 0.19
N SER A 485 -18.00 -8.25 1.25
CA SER A 485 -18.16 -7.72 2.62
C SER A 485 -16.81 -7.35 3.21
N THR A 486 -16.78 -6.75 4.39
CA THR A 486 -15.53 -6.44 5.11
C THR A 486 -14.66 -7.67 5.40
N ALA A 487 -15.27 -8.86 5.52
CA ALA A 487 -14.56 -10.11 5.76
C ALA A 487 -14.04 -10.80 4.48
N TRP A 488 -14.46 -10.31 3.30
CA TRP A 488 -14.15 -10.97 2.01
C TRP A 488 -12.65 -11.10 1.75
N LEU A 489 -11.90 -10.02 1.90
CA LEU A 489 -10.46 -10.01 1.61
C LEU A 489 -9.66 -10.87 2.60
N ASP A 490 -9.97 -10.79 3.89
CA ASP A 490 -9.33 -11.62 4.90
C ASP A 490 -9.63 -13.11 4.67
N GLY A 491 -10.85 -13.44 4.20
CA GLY A 491 -11.23 -14.78 3.76
C GLY A 491 -10.39 -15.31 2.60
N LEU A 492 -10.15 -14.48 1.57
CA LEU A 492 -9.28 -14.83 0.43
C LEU A 492 -7.83 -15.09 0.87
N ILE A 493 -7.31 -14.24 1.76
CA ILE A 493 -5.95 -14.38 2.29
C ILE A 493 -5.82 -15.66 3.12
N ALA A 494 -6.80 -15.95 3.98
CA ALA A 494 -6.83 -17.17 4.79
C ALA A 494 -6.92 -18.46 3.94
N ALA A 495 -7.70 -18.41 2.86
CA ALA A 495 -7.82 -19.50 1.90
C ALA A 495 -6.58 -19.66 1.00
N LYS A 496 -5.59 -18.75 1.11
CA LYS A 496 -4.43 -18.67 0.21
C LYS A 496 -4.84 -18.62 -1.27
N ASP A 497 -6.00 -18.02 -1.56
CA ASP A 497 -6.50 -17.82 -2.92
C ASP A 497 -5.64 -16.75 -3.61
N LYS A 498 -4.54 -17.21 -4.19
CA LYS A 498 -3.63 -16.34 -4.96
C LYS A 498 -4.28 -16.01 -6.30
N PRO A 499 -4.30 -14.73 -6.69
CA PRO A 499 -4.74 -14.37 -8.02
C PRO A 499 -3.81 -15.00 -9.06
N VAL A 500 -4.32 -15.91 -9.87
CA VAL A 500 -3.55 -16.54 -10.93
C VAL A 500 -3.46 -15.57 -12.11
N ASP A 501 -2.28 -15.02 -12.35
CA ASP A 501 -2.00 -14.30 -13.60
C ASP A 501 -1.82 -15.32 -14.73
N LEU A 502 -2.90 -15.65 -15.41
CA LEU A 502 -2.92 -16.56 -16.57
C LEU A 502 -2.07 -16.07 -17.75
N SER A 503 -1.60 -14.81 -17.72
CA SER A 503 -0.81 -14.21 -18.80
C SER A 503 0.66 -14.63 -18.79
N LEU A 504 1.17 -15.15 -17.64
CA LEU A 504 2.58 -15.48 -17.46
C LEU A 504 2.73 -16.86 -16.78
N THR A 505 2.97 -17.88 -17.60
CA THR A 505 3.19 -19.24 -17.10
C THR A 505 4.57 -19.39 -16.42
N ALA A 506 4.71 -20.35 -15.51
CA ALA A 506 5.99 -20.66 -14.85
C ALA A 506 7.13 -20.88 -15.86
N HIS A 507 6.85 -21.60 -16.97
CA HIS A 507 7.83 -21.83 -18.03
C HIS A 507 8.26 -20.53 -18.75
N ALA A 508 7.34 -19.58 -18.95
CA ALA A 508 7.69 -18.27 -19.52
C ALA A 508 8.54 -17.44 -18.56
N ILE A 509 8.27 -17.54 -17.24
CA ILE A 509 9.08 -16.89 -16.19
C ILE A 509 10.50 -17.46 -16.21
N VAL A 510 10.63 -18.79 -16.20
CA VAL A 510 11.93 -19.47 -16.24
C VAL A 510 12.72 -19.12 -17.50
N MET A 511 12.04 -19.05 -18.65
CA MET A 511 12.66 -18.61 -19.91
C MET A 511 13.19 -17.18 -19.85
N CYS A 512 12.40 -16.24 -19.34
CA CYS A 512 12.83 -14.85 -19.18
C CYS A 512 14.02 -14.75 -18.22
N GLY A 513 13.98 -15.46 -17.08
CA GLY A 513 15.07 -15.52 -16.11
C GLY A 513 16.34 -16.12 -16.71
N ALA A 514 16.20 -17.21 -17.48
CA ALA A 514 17.30 -17.87 -18.15
C ALA A 514 18.01 -16.96 -19.17
N VAL A 515 17.23 -16.30 -20.02
CA VAL A 515 17.74 -15.37 -21.03
C VAL A 515 18.42 -14.17 -20.37
N MET A 516 17.79 -13.58 -19.35
CA MET A 516 18.36 -12.45 -18.62
C MET A 516 19.68 -12.83 -17.94
N ARG A 517 19.74 -13.96 -17.22
CA ARG A 517 20.99 -14.42 -16.57
C ARG A 517 22.10 -14.72 -17.55
N ALA A 518 21.78 -15.33 -18.69
CA ALA A 518 22.76 -15.58 -19.74
C ALA A 518 23.27 -14.28 -20.37
N HIS A 519 22.39 -13.33 -20.65
CA HIS A 519 22.74 -12.02 -21.19
C HIS A 519 23.66 -11.26 -20.24
N THR A 520 23.32 -11.18 -18.94
CA THR A 520 24.15 -10.53 -17.94
C THR A 520 25.54 -11.19 -17.85
N ARG A 521 25.58 -12.53 -17.78
CA ARG A 521 26.88 -13.26 -17.74
C ARG A 521 27.72 -13.07 -19.00
N HIS A 522 27.07 -12.97 -20.15
CA HIS A 522 27.78 -12.70 -21.40
C HIS A 522 28.54 -11.37 -21.33
N PHE A 523 27.85 -10.30 -20.91
CA PHE A 523 28.47 -8.99 -20.78
C PHE A 523 29.61 -8.96 -19.73
N GLU A 524 29.42 -9.60 -18.59
CA GLU A 524 30.45 -9.71 -17.56
C GLU A 524 31.70 -10.44 -18.07
N LEU A 525 31.51 -11.50 -18.86
CA LEU A 525 32.63 -12.24 -19.46
C LEU A 525 33.29 -11.42 -20.56
N GLU A 526 32.54 -10.74 -21.40
CA GLU A 526 33.05 -9.85 -22.45
C GLU A 526 33.92 -8.74 -21.85
N GLU A 527 33.45 -8.05 -20.79
CA GLU A 527 34.25 -7.04 -20.09
C GLU A 527 35.54 -7.60 -19.52
N ARG A 528 35.49 -8.79 -18.92
CA ARG A 528 36.73 -9.46 -18.38
C ARG A 528 37.70 -9.83 -19.49
N VAL A 529 37.21 -10.30 -20.63
CA VAL A 529 38.07 -10.61 -21.79
C VAL A 529 38.71 -9.33 -22.32
N VAL A 530 37.91 -8.25 -22.49
CA VAL A 530 38.42 -6.96 -22.97
C VAL A 530 39.46 -6.39 -21.99
N ASP A 531 39.22 -6.47 -20.69
CA ASP A 531 40.15 -6.01 -19.67
C ASP A 531 41.46 -6.82 -19.67
N ALA A 532 41.36 -8.14 -19.77
CA ALA A 532 42.56 -9.02 -19.90
C ALA A 532 43.39 -8.69 -21.15
N LEU A 533 42.73 -8.52 -22.29
CA LEU A 533 43.42 -8.14 -23.54
C LEU A 533 44.01 -6.74 -23.46
N THR A 534 43.33 -5.79 -22.82
CA THR A 534 43.84 -4.42 -22.61
C THR A 534 45.09 -4.40 -21.76
N ARG A 535 45.18 -5.30 -20.77
CA ARG A 535 46.37 -5.49 -19.91
C ARG A 535 47.46 -6.32 -20.57
N GLY A 536 47.22 -6.83 -21.80
CA GLY A 536 48.16 -7.72 -22.48
C GLY A 536 48.27 -9.14 -21.87
N VAL A 537 47.25 -9.55 -21.09
CA VAL A 537 47.18 -10.89 -20.48
C VAL A 537 46.27 -11.77 -21.34
N PRO A 538 46.68 -12.97 -21.75
CA PRO A 538 45.80 -13.86 -22.50
C PRO A 538 44.58 -14.25 -21.64
N PRO A 539 43.34 -14.21 -22.16
CA PRO A 539 42.18 -14.66 -21.44
C PRO A 539 42.31 -16.13 -21.01
N GLU A 540 41.81 -16.46 -19.82
CA GLU A 540 41.77 -17.86 -19.37
C GLU A 540 40.86 -18.70 -20.28
N ALA A 541 41.13 -20.00 -20.42
CA ALA A 541 40.44 -20.89 -21.34
C ALA A 541 38.91 -20.91 -21.11
N TRP A 542 38.42 -20.73 -19.87
CA TRP A 542 37.01 -20.66 -19.55
C TRP A 542 36.34 -19.34 -19.98
N MET A 543 37.13 -18.28 -20.16
CA MET A 543 36.60 -16.98 -20.65
C MET A 543 36.38 -16.99 -22.16
N THR A 544 36.92 -17.98 -22.89
CA THR A 544 36.81 -18.01 -24.35
C THR A 544 35.49 -18.58 -24.86
N ASN A 545 34.68 -19.22 -24.00
CA ASN A 545 33.37 -19.71 -24.37
C ASN A 545 32.27 -18.68 -23.99
N LEU A 546 32.19 -17.63 -24.79
CA LEU A 546 31.24 -16.52 -24.58
C LEU A 546 29.80 -16.88 -24.96
N SER A 547 29.59 -17.93 -25.78
CA SER A 547 28.27 -18.23 -26.35
C SER A 547 27.45 -19.22 -25.54
N GLU A 548 28.05 -20.04 -24.68
CA GLU A 548 27.34 -21.09 -23.94
C GLU A 548 27.41 -20.84 -22.42
N HIS A 549 26.22 -20.78 -21.81
CA HIS A 549 26.07 -20.59 -20.35
C HIS A 549 25.29 -21.76 -19.75
N LYS A 550 25.84 -22.36 -18.69
CA LYS A 550 25.20 -23.45 -17.92
C LYS A 550 24.97 -22.94 -16.50
N PHE A 551 23.73 -23.07 -16.04
CA PHE A 551 23.35 -22.73 -14.68
C PHE A 551 22.00 -23.36 -14.31
N GLU A 552 21.64 -23.27 -13.04
CA GLU A 552 20.37 -23.72 -12.51
C GLU A 552 19.56 -22.51 -12.06
N LEU A 553 18.24 -22.57 -12.24
CA LEU A 553 17.29 -21.64 -11.65
C LEU A 553 16.26 -22.41 -10.86
N ILE A 554 15.95 -21.92 -9.67
CA ILE A 554 14.88 -22.45 -8.82
C ILE A 554 13.69 -21.52 -8.94
N TYR A 555 12.53 -22.07 -9.23
CA TYR A 555 11.27 -21.31 -9.29
C TYR A 555 10.13 -22.20 -8.77
N ASP A 556 9.35 -21.70 -7.78
CA ASP A 556 8.27 -22.45 -7.11
C ASP A 556 8.75 -23.82 -6.58
N ASP A 557 9.90 -23.84 -5.88
CA ASP A 557 10.57 -25.04 -5.34
C ASP A 557 10.97 -26.10 -6.39
N VAL A 558 10.89 -25.76 -7.67
CA VAL A 558 11.31 -26.61 -8.78
C VAL A 558 12.66 -26.11 -9.35
N LYS A 559 13.61 -27.01 -9.49
CA LYS A 559 14.96 -26.75 -9.98
C LYS A 559 15.10 -27.07 -11.46
N TYR A 560 15.40 -26.08 -12.29
CA TYR A 560 15.57 -26.17 -13.73
C TYR A 560 17.06 -26.14 -14.09
N ALA A 561 17.61 -27.22 -14.61
CA ALA A 561 18.95 -27.24 -15.17
C ALA A 561 18.92 -26.67 -16.60
N LEU A 562 19.61 -25.55 -16.81
CA LEU A 562 19.53 -24.74 -18.00
C LEU A 562 20.86 -24.68 -18.76
N ARG A 563 20.78 -24.85 -20.08
CA ARG A 563 21.88 -24.57 -20.98
C ARG A 563 21.40 -23.51 -21.98
N VAL A 564 21.97 -22.33 -21.93
CA VAL A 564 21.62 -21.21 -22.79
C VAL A 564 22.73 -20.95 -23.77
N THR A 565 22.44 -21.00 -25.06
CA THR A 565 23.39 -20.69 -26.13
C THR A 565 22.97 -19.40 -26.83
N GLN A 566 23.84 -18.42 -26.88
CA GLN A 566 23.61 -17.19 -27.63
C GLN A 566 24.08 -17.39 -29.06
N GLY A 567 23.10 -17.46 -30.00
CA GLY A 567 23.37 -17.69 -31.42
C GLY A 567 23.60 -16.40 -32.23
N SER A 568 23.20 -15.24 -31.65
CA SER A 568 23.49 -13.90 -32.18
C SER A 568 23.26 -12.89 -31.06
N PRO A 569 23.58 -11.60 -31.24
CA PRO A 569 23.26 -10.55 -30.23
C PRO A 569 21.78 -10.52 -29.85
N THR A 570 20.90 -11.02 -30.74
CA THR A 570 19.44 -10.95 -30.55
C THR A 570 18.77 -12.31 -30.40
N LEU A 571 19.49 -13.44 -30.50
CA LEU A 571 18.88 -14.78 -30.52
C LEU A 571 19.52 -15.70 -29.47
N PHE A 572 18.68 -16.24 -28.61
CA PHE A 572 19.06 -17.19 -27.55
C PHE A 572 18.33 -18.53 -27.75
N TYR A 573 19.05 -19.62 -27.54
CA TYR A 573 18.54 -20.99 -27.49
C TYR A 573 18.64 -21.50 -26.07
N VAL A 574 17.52 -21.85 -25.46
CA VAL A 574 17.46 -22.35 -24.09
C VAL A 574 17.09 -23.82 -24.08
N ARG A 575 17.95 -24.67 -23.54
CA ARG A 575 17.66 -26.09 -23.28
C ARG A 575 17.42 -26.30 -21.81
N VAL A 576 16.33 -26.98 -21.49
CA VAL A 576 15.98 -27.39 -20.12
C VAL A 576 16.24 -28.88 -20.02
N ASN A 577 17.00 -29.32 -19.01
CA ASN A 577 17.37 -30.72 -18.76
C ASN A 577 17.93 -31.43 -20.00
N ASN A 578 18.70 -30.73 -20.85
CA ASN A 578 19.27 -31.23 -22.12
C ASN A 578 18.25 -31.67 -23.18
N VAL A 579 16.96 -31.37 -23.02
CA VAL A 579 15.91 -31.64 -24.01
C VAL A 579 15.78 -30.46 -25.00
N ALA A 580 14.96 -30.61 -26.05
CA ALA A 580 14.80 -29.68 -27.15
C ALA A 580 14.73 -28.20 -26.75
N ALA A 581 15.39 -27.35 -27.53
CA ALA A 581 15.60 -25.96 -27.24
C ALA A 581 14.35 -25.10 -27.49
N CYS A 582 14.07 -24.19 -26.61
CA CYS A 582 13.22 -23.05 -26.84
C CYS A 582 14.02 -21.89 -27.45
N GLU A 583 13.42 -21.16 -28.38
CA GLU A 583 14.04 -19.97 -28.99
C GLU A 583 13.47 -18.69 -28.35
N ALA A 584 14.34 -17.75 -28.07
CA ALA A 584 13.98 -16.42 -27.60
C ALA A 584 14.70 -15.35 -28.43
N GLU A 585 13.95 -14.44 -29.01
CA GLU A 585 14.52 -13.24 -29.63
C GLU A 585 14.57 -12.13 -28.59
N VAL A 586 15.66 -11.36 -28.57
CA VAL A 586 15.95 -10.39 -27.52
C VAL A 586 16.39 -9.06 -28.13
N LEU A 587 15.85 -7.97 -27.61
CA LEU A 587 16.32 -6.62 -27.90
C LEU A 587 16.75 -5.95 -26.60
N THR A 588 17.96 -5.43 -26.54
CA THR A 588 18.45 -4.66 -25.38
C THR A 588 17.80 -3.28 -25.38
N LEU A 589 17.29 -2.87 -24.22
CA LEU A 589 16.68 -1.56 -24.01
C LEU A 589 17.72 -0.57 -23.45
N ALA A 590 17.53 0.71 -23.70
CA ALA A 590 18.46 1.76 -23.25
C ALA A 590 18.61 1.85 -21.71
N ASN A 591 17.65 1.34 -20.96
CA ASN A 591 17.67 1.28 -19.49
C ASN A 591 18.27 -0.01 -18.92
N GLY A 592 19.00 -0.78 -19.74
CA GLY A 592 19.63 -2.05 -19.33
C GLY A 592 18.66 -3.23 -19.24
N GLY A 593 17.39 -3.06 -19.57
CA GLY A 593 16.41 -4.14 -19.66
C GLY A 593 16.46 -4.86 -21.00
N LEU A 594 15.74 -5.97 -21.10
CA LEU A 594 15.56 -6.75 -22.30
C LEU A 594 14.10 -6.78 -22.73
N LYS A 595 13.85 -6.64 -24.02
CA LYS A 595 12.56 -7.02 -24.62
C LYS A 595 12.71 -8.42 -25.19
N VAL A 596 12.09 -9.41 -24.52
CA VAL A 596 12.19 -10.84 -24.86
C VAL A 596 10.91 -11.27 -25.57
N PHE A 597 11.06 -11.86 -26.75
CA PHE A 597 9.95 -12.37 -27.55
C PHE A 597 9.87 -13.89 -27.38
N LEU A 598 8.77 -14.35 -26.78
CA LEU A 598 8.48 -15.76 -26.52
C LEU A 598 7.10 -16.12 -27.09
N GLY A 599 7.07 -17.11 -27.98
CA GLY A 599 5.79 -17.61 -28.53
C GLY A 599 4.91 -16.53 -29.17
N GLY A 600 5.51 -15.54 -29.82
CA GLY A 600 4.80 -14.43 -30.47
C GLY A 600 4.39 -13.28 -29.53
N ARG A 601 4.70 -13.36 -28.23
CA ARG A 601 4.47 -12.28 -27.26
C ARG A 601 5.77 -11.62 -26.85
N ALA A 602 5.77 -10.29 -26.80
CA ALA A 602 6.88 -9.50 -26.28
C ALA A 602 6.74 -9.32 -24.76
N ARG A 603 7.85 -9.49 -24.02
CA ARG A 603 7.95 -9.28 -22.60
C ARG A 603 9.09 -8.32 -22.29
N VAL A 604 8.88 -7.39 -21.38
CA VAL A 604 9.95 -6.51 -20.90
C VAL A 604 10.52 -7.10 -19.63
N VAL A 605 11.83 -7.33 -19.62
CA VAL A 605 12.52 -8.07 -18.56
C VAL A 605 13.66 -7.21 -18.03
N HIS A 606 13.72 -7.02 -16.72
CA HIS A 606 14.82 -6.34 -16.02
C HIS A 606 15.34 -7.22 -14.89
N ALA A 607 16.66 -7.30 -14.74
CA ALA A 607 17.26 -7.90 -13.56
C ALA A 607 17.59 -6.85 -12.51
N GLU A 608 17.49 -7.23 -11.25
CA GLU A 608 17.96 -6.45 -10.13
C GLU A 608 18.96 -7.26 -9.31
N PRO A 609 20.07 -6.62 -8.85
CA PRO A 609 21.02 -7.28 -7.96
C PRO A 609 20.31 -7.75 -6.68
N SER A 610 20.58 -8.97 -6.26
CA SER A 610 20.11 -9.52 -5.00
C SER A 610 21.20 -10.40 -4.39
N LYS A 611 21.37 -10.31 -3.06
CA LYS A 611 22.32 -11.15 -2.30
C LYS A 611 21.83 -12.60 -2.15
N VAL A 612 20.57 -12.86 -2.44
CA VAL A 612 19.89 -14.12 -2.12
C VAL A 612 19.40 -14.89 -3.34
N GLY A 613 19.72 -14.39 -4.55
CA GLY A 613 19.28 -15.00 -5.81
C GLY A 613 19.18 -14.00 -6.95
N LEU A 614 18.49 -14.39 -8.02
CA LEU A 614 18.20 -13.54 -9.17
C LEU A 614 16.77 -12.97 -9.06
N LYS A 615 16.65 -11.66 -8.87
CA LYS A 615 15.37 -10.96 -8.95
C LYS A 615 15.19 -10.41 -10.35
N VAL A 616 14.09 -10.79 -11.01
CA VAL A 616 13.78 -10.38 -12.38
C VAL A 616 12.37 -9.78 -12.41
N HIS A 617 12.23 -8.61 -13.00
CA HIS A 617 10.93 -8.00 -13.29
C HIS A 617 10.51 -8.33 -14.71
N ILE A 618 9.40 -9.03 -14.89
CA ILE A 618 8.83 -9.41 -16.18
C ILE A 618 7.51 -8.66 -16.34
N ASP A 619 7.44 -7.74 -17.30
CA ASP A 619 6.29 -6.82 -17.49
C ASP A 619 5.87 -6.13 -16.18
N GLY A 620 6.86 -5.67 -15.39
CA GLY A 620 6.65 -5.09 -14.06
C GLY A 620 6.34 -6.09 -12.94
N ARG A 621 6.30 -7.40 -13.21
CA ARG A 621 6.13 -8.45 -12.20
C ARG A 621 7.48 -8.85 -11.61
N PRO A 622 7.69 -8.69 -10.30
CA PRO A 622 8.84 -9.27 -9.65
C PRO A 622 8.71 -10.80 -9.65
N CYS A 623 9.73 -11.47 -10.16
CA CYS A 623 9.90 -12.91 -10.12
C CYS A 623 11.25 -13.17 -9.45
N PHE A 624 11.27 -14.06 -8.49
CA PHE A 624 12.47 -14.35 -7.72
C PHE A 624 12.93 -15.78 -7.96
N PHE A 625 14.20 -15.94 -8.25
CA PHE A 625 14.89 -17.22 -8.41
C PHE A 625 15.92 -17.32 -7.28
N PRO A 626 15.59 -17.98 -6.17
CA PRO A 626 16.51 -18.11 -5.05
C PRO A 626 17.77 -18.87 -5.46
N ASP A 627 18.91 -18.52 -4.86
CA ASP A 627 20.11 -19.34 -4.95
C ASP A 627 19.90 -20.64 -4.17
N ASP A 628 20.52 -21.72 -4.62
CA ASP A 628 20.53 -23.00 -3.92
C ASP A 628 21.38 -22.87 -2.64
N ARG A 629 20.72 -22.56 -1.53
CA ARG A 629 21.37 -22.29 -0.25
C ARG A 629 21.22 -23.45 0.70
N ASP A 630 22.11 -23.48 1.66
CA ASP A 630 22.04 -24.41 2.78
C ASP A 630 20.77 -24.12 3.62
N PRO A 631 19.77 -25.02 3.60
CA PRO A 631 18.52 -24.84 4.32
C PRO A 631 18.69 -24.88 5.84
N THR A 632 19.85 -25.25 6.36
CA THR A 632 20.20 -25.20 7.78
C THR A 632 20.55 -23.79 8.25
N ARG A 633 20.72 -22.82 7.33
CA ARG A 633 20.98 -21.41 7.61
C ARG A 633 19.71 -20.60 7.51
N MET A 634 19.18 -20.16 8.66
CA MET A 634 17.99 -19.32 8.70
C MET A 634 18.38 -17.86 8.50
N THR A 635 17.86 -17.25 7.45
CA THR A 635 18.24 -15.90 7.02
C THR A 635 17.11 -14.88 7.25
N ALA A 636 17.50 -13.60 7.39
CA ALA A 636 16.56 -12.48 7.46
C ALA A 636 15.84 -12.31 6.11
N PRO A 637 14.48 -12.28 6.10
CA PRO A 637 13.72 -12.15 4.87
C PRO A 637 13.60 -10.70 4.36
N GLY A 638 14.11 -9.74 5.10
CA GLY A 638 14.04 -8.31 4.77
C GLY A 638 14.91 -7.47 5.68
N THR A 639 15.05 -6.20 5.30
CA THR A 639 15.77 -5.19 6.10
C THR A 639 14.96 -4.84 7.35
N GLY A 640 15.58 -4.88 8.51
CA GLY A 640 14.93 -4.63 9.78
C GLY A 640 15.88 -4.65 10.97
N LYS A 641 15.34 -4.92 12.15
CA LYS A 641 16.10 -5.04 13.39
C LYS A 641 15.72 -6.31 14.14
N LEU A 642 16.70 -7.07 14.59
CA LEU A 642 16.49 -8.21 15.48
C LEU A 642 16.10 -7.70 16.86
N LEU A 643 14.86 -7.98 17.31
CA LEU A 643 14.38 -7.53 18.62
C LEU A 643 14.83 -8.47 19.72
N ARG A 644 14.49 -9.74 19.59
CA ARG A 644 14.78 -10.77 20.59
C ARG A 644 14.69 -12.17 20.00
N TYR A 645 15.35 -13.12 20.65
CA TYR A 645 15.13 -14.53 20.43
C TYR A 645 14.03 -15.05 21.36
N LEU A 646 13.19 -15.93 20.83
CA LEU A 646 12.13 -16.63 21.57
C LEU A 646 12.58 -18.01 22.05
N VAL A 647 13.60 -18.55 21.39
CA VAL A 647 14.26 -19.82 21.73
C VAL A 647 15.67 -19.50 22.22
N ALA A 648 16.09 -20.10 23.32
CA ALA A 648 17.42 -19.90 23.88
C ALA A 648 18.52 -20.44 22.94
N ASP A 649 19.72 -19.88 23.03
CA ASP A 649 20.87 -20.37 22.25
C ASP A 649 21.17 -21.84 22.60
N ASN A 650 21.47 -22.63 21.56
CA ASN A 650 21.67 -24.07 21.66
C ASN A 650 20.47 -24.87 22.22
N ALA A 651 19.26 -24.30 22.13
CA ALA A 651 18.03 -25.00 22.50
C ALA A 651 17.32 -25.59 21.29
N ARG A 652 16.47 -26.59 21.54
CA ARG A 652 15.68 -27.27 20.54
C ARG A 652 14.49 -26.44 20.11
N ALA A 653 14.30 -26.25 18.81
CA ALA A 653 13.07 -25.72 18.22
C ALA A 653 12.39 -26.74 17.31
N GLN A 654 11.06 -26.68 17.25
CA GLN A 654 10.28 -27.48 16.31
C GLN A 654 10.00 -26.69 15.05
N GLU A 655 9.90 -27.38 13.90
CA GLU A 655 9.43 -26.78 12.65
C GLU A 655 8.08 -26.06 12.85
N GLY A 656 7.94 -24.89 12.26
CA GLY A 656 6.72 -24.08 12.39
C GLY A 656 6.64 -23.23 13.67
N THR A 657 7.58 -23.35 14.62
CA THR A 657 7.58 -22.52 15.83
C THR A 657 8.37 -21.23 15.66
N PRO A 658 7.91 -20.10 16.23
CA PRO A 658 8.67 -18.86 16.21
C PRO A 658 9.96 -19.00 17.01
N TYR A 659 11.12 -18.62 16.43
CA TYR A 659 12.42 -18.67 17.10
C TYR A 659 13.00 -17.30 17.45
N CYS A 660 12.61 -16.24 16.72
CA CYS A 660 12.98 -14.87 17.04
C CYS A 660 11.93 -13.88 16.52
N GLU A 661 12.01 -12.66 16.99
CA GLU A 661 11.20 -11.52 16.52
C GLU A 661 12.08 -10.47 15.89
N ILE A 662 11.69 -10.01 14.71
CA ILE A 662 12.29 -8.89 14.01
C ILE A 662 11.31 -7.75 13.86
N GLU A 663 11.77 -6.52 13.87
CA GLU A 663 10.98 -5.34 13.54
C GLU A 663 11.27 -4.91 12.10
N VAL A 664 10.25 -4.90 11.27
CA VAL A 664 10.29 -4.39 9.90
C VAL A 664 9.20 -3.34 9.75
N MET A 665 9.54 -2.09 9.42
CA MET A 665 8.59 -0.99 9.22
C MET A 665 7.55 -0.89 10.35
N LYS A 666 8.00 -0.86 11.62
CA LYS A 666 7.17 -0.81 12.85
C LYS A 666 6.29 -2.03 13.11
N THR A 667 6.38 -3.04 12.27
CA THR A 667 5.66 -4.29 12.46
C THR A 667 6.60 -5.33 13.06
N VAL A 668 6.22 -5.86 14.23
CA VAL A 668 6.94 -6.96 14.85
C VAL A 668 6.51 -8.26 14.20
N MET A 669 7.48 -9.01 13.69
CA MET A 669 7.24 -10.24 12.97
C MET A 669 8.05 -11.38 13.58
N PRO A 670 7.39 -12.52 13.88
CA PRO A 670 8.10 -13.72 14.25
C PRO A 670 8.76 -14.36 13.04
N LEU A 671 10.01 -14.78 13.15
CA LEU A 671 10.64 -15.70 12.22
C LEU A 671 10.43 -17.12 12.72
N ILE A 672 10.03 -17.98 11.79
CA ILE A 672 9.59 -19.35 12.07
C ILE A 672 10.69 -20.33 11.68
N ALA A 673 10.94 -21.32 12.55
CA ALA A 673 11.91 -22.38 12.28
C ALA A 673 11.45 -23.24 11.08
N THR A 674 12.35 -23.38 10.10
CA THR A 674 12.09 -24.15 8.86
C THR A 674 12.26 -25.65 9.02
N SER A 675 12.94 -26.09 10.10
CA SER A 675 13.19 -27.49 10.41
C SER A 675 13.30 -27.70 11.91
N THR A 676 13.03 -28.91 12.37
CA THR A 676 13.22 -29.28 13.78
C THR A 676 14.71 -29.57 14.06
N GLY A 677 15.26 -28.93 15.08
CA GLY A 677 16.68 -29.08 15.42
C GLY A 677 17.14 -28.15 16.54
N ILE A 678 18.43 -28.14 16.78
CA ILE A 678 19.08 -27.26 17.77
C ILE A 678 19.45 -25.95 17.07
N ILE A 679 18.95 -24.82 17.59
CA ILE A 679 19.20 -23.48 17.05
C ILE A 679 20.44 -22.87 17.71
N THR A 680 21.37 -22.38 16.90
CA THR A 680 22.53 -21.61 17.34
C THR A 680 22.38 -20.17 16.86
N HIS A 681 22.47 -19.19 17.76
CA HIS A 681 22.36 -17.78 17.44
C HIS A 681 23.64 -17.27 16.75
N LEU A 682 23.50 -16.57 15.61
CA LEU A 682 24.61 -15.99 14.88
C LEU A 682 24.73 -14.47 15.10
N LEU A 683 23.63 -13.81 15.49
CA LEU A 683 23.57 -12.37 15.70
C LEU A 683 23.10 -12.05 17.13
N GLN A 684 23.40 -10.85 17.60
CA GLN A 684 22.94 -10.36 18.90
C GLN A 684 21.61 -9.60 18.77
N PRO A 685 20.70 -9.66 19.76
CA PRO A 685 19.52 -8.78 19.82
C PRO A 685 19.93 -7.30 19.69
N GLY A 686 19.17 -6.55 18.89
CA GLY A 686 19.47 -5.16 18.54
C GLY A 686 20.25 -4.97 17.25
N ALA A 687 20.77 -6.05 16.62
CA ALA A 687 21.46 -5.98 15.34
C ALA A 687 20.54 -5.50 14.21
N SER A 688 21.06 -4.65 13.34
CA SER A 688 20.41 -4.31 12.08
C SER A 688 20.57 -5.50 11.12
N LEU A 689 19.50 -5.79 10.38
CA LEU A 689 19.42 -6.90 9.45
C LEU A 689 19.24 -6.36 8.04
N GLU A 690 19.95 -6.97 7.10
CA GLU A 690 19.66 -6.85 5.66
C GLU A 690 19.06 -8.16 5.14
N THR A 691 18.37 -8.08 4.01
CA THR A 691 17.83 -9.29 3.35
C THR A 691 18.94 -10.31 3.09
N GLY A 692 18.75 -11.52 3.62
CA GLY A 692 19.69 -12.63 3.45
C GLY A 692 20.80 -12.74 4.51
N ASP A 693 20.83 -11.84 5.50
CA ASP A 693 21.76 -11.99 6.64
C ASP A 693 21.40 -13.24 7.44
N GLU A 694 22.40 -14.04 7.79
CA GLU A 694 22.21 -15.26 8.58
C GLU A 694 21.91 -14.90 10.03
N VAL A 695 20.71 -15.24 10.51
CA VAL A 695 20.26 -14.96 11.87
C VAL A 695 20.60 -16.11 12.81
N CYS A 696 20.35 -17.35 12.36
CA CYS A 696 20.60 -18.57 13.13
C CYS A 696 21.09 -19.71 12.22
N ALA A 697 21.78 -20.66 12.82
CA ALA A 697 22.02 -21.97 12.24
C ALA A 697 21.18 -23.02 12.96
N VAL A 698 20.69 -24.02 12.22
CA VAL A 698 19.93 -25.16 12.77
C VAL A 698 20.72 -26.43 12.55
N GLN A 699 21.06 -27.13 13.63
CA GLN A 699 21.51 -28.50 13.53
C GLN A 699 20.27 -29.41 13.45
N VAL A 700 19.91 -29.80 12.23
CA VAL A 700 18.69 -30.55 11.94
C VAL A 700 18.78 -31.96 12.52
N GLU A 701 17.71 -32.40 13.22
CA GLU A 701 17.63 -33.75 13.82
C GLU A 701 17.44 -34.84 12.76
N ASP A 702 16.62 -34.57 11.76
CA ASP A 702 16.39 -35.49 10.64
C ASP A 702 16.73 -34.79 9.30
N PRO A 703 17.89 -35.11 8.69
CA PRO A 703 18.26 -34.51 7.41
C PRO A 703 17.28 -34.77 6.27
N SER A 704 16.44 -35.80 6.36
CA SER A 704 15.42 -36.10 5.34
C SER A 704 14.21 -35.14 5.40
N SER A 705 14.01 -34.43 6.50
CA SER A 705 12.95 -33.45 6.68
C SER A 705 13.27 -32.10 6.00
N VAL A 706 14.51 -31.89 5.59
CA VAL A 706 14.95 -30.65 4.95
C VAL A 706 14.37 -30.58 3.54
N ARG A 707 13.57 -29.55 3.27
CA ARG A 707 13.02 -29.31 1.93
C ARG A 707 14.14 -28.88 0.98
N VAL A 708 14.42 -29.72 0.00
CA VAL A 708 15.33 -29.42 -1.11
C VAL A 708 14.48 -29.23 -2.37
N SER A 709 14.86 -28.26 -3.20
CA SER A 709 14.14 -28.01 -4.47
C SER A 709 14.19 -29.26 -5.36
N GLU A 710 13.04 -29.70 -5.84
CA GLU A 710 12.92 -30.89 -6.69
C GLU A 710 13.36 -30.61 -8.12
N PRO A 711 14.14 -31.49 -8.76
CA PRO A 711 14.45 -31.33 -10.19
C PRO A 711 13.20 -31.32 -11.04
N PHE A 712 13.14 -30.42 -12.02
CA PHE A 712 12.03 -30.38 -12.97
C PHE A 712 11.92 -31.71 -13.75
N VAL A 713 10.74 -32.32 -13.68
CA VAL A 713 10.40 -33.54 -14.40
C VAL A 713 9.16 -33.27 -15.23
N GLY A 714 9.22 -33.50 -16.56
CA GLY A 714 8.09 -33.29 -17.45
C GLY A 714 8.45 -32.60 -18.75
N GLU A 715 7.43 -32.28 -19.54
CA GLU A 715 7.58 -31.53 -20.79
C GLU A 715 7.60 -30.03 -20.52
N PHE A 716 8.64 -29.36 -20.99
CA PHE A 716 8.74 -27.91 -20.93
C PHE A 716 8.03 -27.30 -22.15
N THR A 717 7.26 -26.24 -21.94
CA THR A 717 6.55 -25.53 -23.02
C THR A 717 7.54 -25.07 -24.09
N SER A 718 7.32 -25.49 -25.35
CA SER A 718 8.14 -25.06 -26.47
C SER A 718 7.76 -23.63 -26.88
N PHE A 719 8.71 -22.71 -26.82
CA PHE A 719 8.58 -21.37 -27.37
C PHE A 719 9.40 -21.28 -28.65
N GLN A 720 8.78 -20.80 -29.72
CA GLN A 720 9.45 -20.56 -31.00
C GLN A 720 9.68 -19.07 -31.19
N ALA A 721 10.81 -18.68 -31.74
CA ALA A 721 11.04 -17.31 -32.18
C ALA A 721 10.02 -16.92 -33.24
N ARG A 722 9.59 -15.67 -33.22
CA ARG A 722 8.70 -15.13 -34.23
C ARG A 722 9.43 -15.13 -35.58
N LYS A 723 9.03 -15.96 -36.54
CA LYS A 723 9.46 -15.79 -37.93
C LYS A 723 8.94 -14.44 -38.40
N LEU A 724 9.81 -13.47 -38.56
CA LEU A 724 9.48 -12.22 -39.24
C LEU A 724 9.12 -12.54 -40.71
N THR A 725 7.86 -12.88 -40.91
CA THR A 725 7.27 -12.99 -42.24
C THR A 725 6.85 -11.59 -42.70
N GLY A 726 7.81 -10.71 -42.84
CA GLY A 726 7.64 -9.49 -43.61
C GLY A 726 8.30 -9.72 -44.96
N SER A 727 7.53 -9.96 -45.98
CA SER A 727 8.03 -9.95 -47.36
C SER A 727 8.44 -8.55 -47.77
N LEU A 728 9.60 -8.10 -47.30
CA LEU A 728 10.39 -7.22 -48.12
C LEU A 728 10.81 -8.06 -49.32
N LYS A 729 10.25 -7.78 -50.49
CA LYS A 729 10.78 -8.24 -51.78
C LYS A 729 12.14 -7.58 -52.01
N LEU A 730 13.11 -7.94 -51.18
CA LEU A 730 14.51 -7.69 -51.45
C LEU A 730 15.01 -8.77 -52.37
N ASP A 731 15.82 -8.37 -53.32
CA ASP A 731 16.52 -9.30 -54.25
C ASP A 731 17.07 -10.50 -53.46
N SER A 732 16.61 -11.69 -53.75
CA SER A 732 16.89 -12.90 -52.98
C SER A 732 18.39 -13.19 -52.82
N ALA A 733 19.19 -12.77 -53.81
CA ALA A 733 20.64 -12.90 -53.78
C ALA A 733 21.27 -11.95 -52.73
N LEU A 734 20.80 -10.69 -52.65
CA LEU A 734 21.29 -9.71 -51.71
C LEU A 734 20.93 -10.09 -50.25
N VAL A 735 19.69 -10.59 -50.04
CA VAL A 735 19.27 -11.09 -48.74
C VAL A 735 20.09 -12.28 -48.30
N THR A 736 20.33 -13.25 -49.24
CA THR A 736 21.17 -14.41 -48.93
C THR A 736 22.62 -14.02 -48.64
N HIS A 737 23.18 -13.08 -49.41
CA HIS A 737 24.51 -12.54 -49.16
C HIS A 737 24.63 -11.87 -47.81
N ASN A 738 23.68 -10.97 -47.46
CA ASN A 738 23.69 -10.26 -46.18
C ASN A 738 23.49 -11.21 -45.00
N LEU A 739 22.62 -12.21 -45.09
CA LEU A 739 22.43 -13.22 -44.06
C LEU A 739 23.66 -14.10 -43.86
N ASN A 740 24.35 -14.46 -44.94
CA ASN A 740 25.57 -15.24 -44.88
C ASN A 740 26.73 -14.43 -44.33
N SER A 741 26.89 -13.18 -44.76
CA SER A 741 27.91 -12.27 -44.24
C SER A 741 27.69 -11.95 -42.76
N ALA A 742 26.46 -11.70 -42.34
CA ALA A 742 26.12 -11.54 -40.93
C ALA A 742 26.43 -12.81 -40.12
N GLY A 743 26.12 -13.99 -40.67
CA GLY A 743 26.44 -15.27 -40.05
C GLY A 743 27.94 -15.50 -39.85
N ILE A 744 28.76 -15.13 -40.82
CA ILE A 744 30.23 -15.22 -40.73
C ILE A 744 30.75 -14.24 -39.66
N ILE A 745 30.28 -13.00 -39.67
CA ILE A 745 30.67 -12.00 -38.67
C ILE A 745 30.30 -12.48 -37.27
N GLN A 746 29.12 -13.07 -37.07
CA GLN A 746 28.68 -13.64 -35.81
C GLN A 746 29.59 -14.79 -35.35
N ILE A 747 29.98 -15.68 -36.24
CA ILE A 747 30.91 -16.79 -35.94
C ILE A 747 32.29 -16.22 -35.50
N LEU A 748 32.78 -15.23 -36.25
CA LEU A 748 34.06 -14.55 -35.92
C LEU A 748 33.98 -13.78 -34.59
N ALA A 749 32.79 -13.33 -34.22
CA ALA A 749 32.52 -12.69 -32.91
C ALA A 749 32.26 -13.69 -31.77
N GLY A 750 32.39 -14.98 -32.00
CA GLY A 750 32.27 -16.04 -30.98
C GLY A 750 30.84 -16.56 -30.76
N TYR A 751 29.86 -16.21 -31.58
CA TYR A 751 28.50 -16.75 -31.49
C TYR A 751 28.36 -18.10 -32.18
N ASP A 752 27.62 -19.02 -31.55
CA ASP A 752 27.27 -20.33 -32.15
C ASP A 752 25.82 -20.33 -32.67
N SER A 753 25.57 -20.96 -33.77
CA SER A 753 24.25 -21.07 -34.39
C SER A 753 23.96 -22.52 -34.81
N PRO A 754 22.80 -23.08 -34.46
CA PRO A 754 22.38 -24.38 -34.97
C PRO A 754 22.36 -24.36 -36.49
N GLY A 755 23.14 -25.23 -37.15
CA GLY A 755 23.28 -25.29 -38.58
C GLY A 755 24.53 -24.59 -39.15
N THR A 756 25.46 -24.14 -38.34
CA THR A 756 26.72 -23.50 -38.72
C THR A 756 27.50 -24.38 -39.73
N THR A 757 27.55 -25.69 -39.49
CA THR A 757 28.17 -26.67 -40.39
C THR A 757 27.50 -26.76 -41.77
N THR A 758 26.23 -26.49 -41.89
CA THR A 758 25.48 -26.53 -43.14
C THR A 758 25.66 -25.23 -43.95
N ARG A 759 25.88 -24.10 -43.28
CA ARG A 759 26.13 -22.80 -43.93
C ARG A 759 27.54 -22.72 -44.52
N PHE A 760 28.55 -23.26 -43.84
CA PHE A 760 29.93 -23.35 -44.38
C PHE A 760 30.06 -24.25 -45.63
N ARG A 761 29.17 -25.25 -45.79
CA ARG A 761 29.18 -26.10 -46.99
C ARG A 761 28.54 -25.44 -48.21
N ARG A 762 27.90 -24.27 -48.10
CA ARG A 762 27.31 -23.50 -49.20
C ARG A 762 28.16 -22.31 -49.66
N PHE A 763 29.28 -22.04 -48.96
CA PHE A 763 30.40 -21.20 -49.37
C PHE A 763 31.51 -22.11 -49.92
#